data_6192a85933e05f7c3cdb676140d78319
#
_entry.id   6192a85933e05f7c3cdb676140d78319
#
_cell.length_a   1.000
_cell.length_b   1.000
_cell.length_c   1.000
_cell.angle_alpha   90.00
_cell.angle_beta   90.00
_cell.angle_gamma   90.00
#
_symmetry.space_group_name_H-M   'P 1'
#
loop_
_entity.id
_entity.type
_entity.pdbx_description
1 polymer ?
#
loop_
_entity_poly.entity_id
_entity_poly.type
_entity_poly.pdbx_seq_one_letter_code
_entity_poly.pdbx_strand_id
1 'polypeptide(L)'
;MAEQMAVKASDRVKFYKNKNGATVGSCDRKVFEVEGLYFKDIDGSGEFKDFDDWRKPPKQRAESYVKILTTDEKIGLLFASDWRMGLDQEDKSKLDESGVLDEGELVNAKTIFGIQNLPSTSVAIKEWFARHLIFRKNPSPNDLVDWVNQLNAKAEECEHFVPVEIISNSRNENGETIFGMNDATGVFATWPGTLGIAAIARGEGLGVIEEFGNTIRKEWDATGIKKGYMYMADVLTDPRWQRSYGTFGEDPKLIKDIFEKLVPLVQGSDKGVTADGVAMTVKHFPGGGARENGFDPHYKAGQWNVYATENSLRDYHLPAFESAIAKNVSSIMPYYAKPASDKSASQKDLNGNDIEMKPLGFAYNDYFIKKLLKEQLGFRGYINSDTGIVHNMCWGVEDLDTAERIAFAINNGEVDLISGLFDLKETKEAIERASNDYYESHDIPAGFKKADITLSEAALDRAITRTLTEMFALGIFDNPYRDPKVAKDIINDKKDREVAELAHRKSVVLLKNDGTLPLKKGVKVYIECFNKNAEQAKERTEKLRKRFCDRLNIVEEFEDADIAILLVNPTSGEYFSATKGYLELDICEGKTVCNVSEDGLPLDETHEETTVANAKRIKDISEIIHENGGKVVGNINISLPWLLGKFEPYVDALCAGFDTYDEAVLDVISGEFSPVAKLPLTLPRGDEVIAVNKDGVCVSPNDVPGYDKDKYMPESMKDENGKAYAYRDSAGNYYELGFGLRL
;
A
#
# COMPACT_ATOMS: atom_id res chain seq x y z
N MET A 1 25.03 -18.00 39.39
CA MET A 1 23.64 -17.55 39.55
C MET A 1 22.91 -18.07 38.33
N ALA A 2 21.87 -18.90 38.48
CA ALA A 2 21.06 -19.29 37.35
C ALA A 2 20.42 -18.00 36.76
N GLU A 3 20.67 -17.68 35.51
CA GLU A 3 19.90 -16.68 34.80
C GLU A 3 18.44 -17.09 34.96
N GLN A 4 17.67 -16.28 35.65
CA GLN A 4 16.24 -16.42 35.72
C GLN A 4 15.74 -16.17 34.30
N MET A 5 15.34 -17.23 33.58
CA MET A 5 14.79 -17.09 32.22
C MET A 5 13.65 -16.08 32.27
N ALA A 6 13.79 -15.03 31.52
CA ALA A 6 12.75 -14.02 31.36
C ALA A 6 11.46 -14.67 30.89
N VAL A 7 10.36 -14.39 31.57
CA VAL A 7 9.05 -15.01 31.25
C VAL A 7 8.30 -14.10 30.27
N LYS A 8 8.13 -14.56 29.04
CA LYS A 8 7.39 -13.84 28.01
C LYS A 8 5.88 -13.82 28.29
N ALA A 9 5.18 -12.82 27.77
CA ALA A 9 3.73 -12.76 27.86
C ALA A 9 3.06 -14.00 27.26
N SER A 10 3.59 -14.52 26.13
CA SER A 10 3.11 -15.74 25.49
C SER A 10 3.07 -16.97 26.43
N ASP A 11 3.94 -17.00 27.46
CA ASP A 11 4.00 -18.09 28.44
C ASP A 11 3.04 -17.87 29.62
N ARG A 12 2.52 -16.64 29.82
CA ARG A 12 1.69 -16.24 30.96
C ARG A 12 0.22 -16.10 30.61
N VAL A 13 -0.11 -15.83 29.33
CA VAL A 13 -1.49 -15.58 28.90
C VAL A 13 -2.39 -16.77 29.18
N LYS A 14 -3.60 -16.48 29.70
CA LYS A 14 -4.64 -17.46 29.94
C LYS A 14 -5.80 -17.18 28.98
N PHE A 15 -6.31 -18.25 28.36
CA PHE A 15 -7.45 -18.19 27.45
C PHE A 15 -8.68 -18.82 28.09
N TYR A 16 -9.77 -18.08 28.14
CA TYR A 16 -11.07 -18.48 28.65
C TYR A 16 -12.04 -18.59 27.49
N LYS A 17 -12.41 -19.83 27.15
CA LYS A 17 -13.29 -20.10 25.99
C LYS A 17 -14.75 -20.03 26.36
N ASN A 18 -15.53 -19.20 25.70
CA ASN A 18 -16.98 -19.16 25.81
C ASN A 18 -17.62 -20.08 24.77
N LYS A 19 -18.65 -20.81 25.17
CA LYS A 19 -19.43 -21.61 24.23
C LYS A 19 -20.25 -20.68 23.34
N ASN A 20 -19.98 -20.72 22.05
CA ASN A 20 -20.59 -19.84 21.00
C ASN A 20 -20.39 -18.34 21.26
N GLY A 21 -19.22 -17.94 21.77
CA GLY A 21 -18.89 -16.55 22.06
C GLY A 21 -17.40 -16.26 21.96
N ALA A 22 -17.03 -15.04 22.34
CA ALA A 22 -15.66 -14.58 22.30
C ALA A 22 -14.74 -15.44 23.20
N THR A 23 -13.53 -15.75 22.73
CA THR A 23 -12.47 -16.20 23.62
C THR A 23 -11.92 -14.98 24.36
N VAL A 24 -11.79 -15.04 25.67
CA VAL A 24 -11.19 -13.99 26.48
C VAL A 24 -9.74 -14.37 26.77
N GLY A 25 -8.81 -13.49 26.42
CA GLY A 25 -7.38 -13.66 26.71
C GLY A 25 -6.90 -12.62 27.72
N SER A 26 -6.16 -13.03 28.74
CA SER A 26 -5.59 -12.10 29.73
C SER A 26 -4.27 -12.62 30.27
N CYS A 27 -3.31 -11.71 30.48
CA CYS A 27 -2.10 -11.95 31.28
C CYS A 27 -2.35 -11.59 32.75
N ASP A 28 -2.77 -10.38 33.02
CA ASP A 28 -2.79 -9.80 34.36
C ASP A 28 -4.16 -9.23 34.75
N ARG A 29 -5.05 -8.97 33.81
CA ARG A 29 -6.42 -8.47 34.08
C ARG A 29 -7.32 -9.56 34.64
N LYS A 30 -8.17 -9.16 35.58
CA LYS A 30 -9.23 -10.02 36.12
C LYS A 30 -10.20 -10.44 35.00
N VAL A 31 -10.68 -11.66 35.12
CA VAL A 31 -11.71 -12.18 34.24
C VAL A 31 -12.95 -12.49 35.10
N PHE A 32 -14.07 -11.91 34.73
CA PHE A 32 -15.38 -12.20 35.40
C PHE A 32 -15.97 -13.49 34.83
N GLU A 33 -16.67 -14.21 35.70
CA GLU A 33 -17.58 -15.26 35.27
C GLU A 33 -19.01 -14.80 35.60
N VAL A 34 -19.81 -14.53 34.58
CA VAL A 34 -21.20 -14.06 34.71
C VAL A 34 -22.08 -14.99 33.90
N GLU A 35 -23.05 -15.65 34.54
CA GLU A 35 -23.97 -16.59 33.89
C GLU A 35 -23.26 -17.74 33.12
N GLY A 36 -22.09 -18.16 33.62
CA GLY A 36 -21.29 -19.22 32.99
C GLY A 36 -20.50 -18.76 31.74
N LEU A 37 -20.39 -17.45 31.53
CA LEU A 37 -19.60 -16.84 30.48
C LEU A 37 -18.46 -15.99 31.06
N TYR A 38 -17.34 -15.92 30.35
CA TYR A 38 -16.15 -15.18 30.74
C TYR A 38 -16.07 -13.83 30.04
N PHE A 39 -15.69 -12.79 30.80
CA PHE A 39 -15.54 -11.41 30.36
C PHE A 39 -14.29 -10.79 31.00
N LYS A 40 -13.57 -9.95 30.25
CA LYS A 40 -12.39 -9.25 30.79
C LYS A 40 -12.81 -8.00 31.55
N ASP A 41 -12.19 -7.75 32.69
CA ASP A 41 -12.26 -6.49 33.45
C ASP A 41 -11.40 -5.43 32.71
N ILE A 42 -12.04 -4.69 31.79
CA ILE A 42 -11.33 -3.81 30.86
C ILE A 42 -10.80 -2.57 31.58
N ASP A 43 -11.56 -1.98 32.52
CA ASP A 43 -11.15 -0.79 33.25
C ASP A 43 -10.44 -1.07 34.59
N GLY A 44 -10.29 -2.34 34.96
CA GLY A 44 -9.64 -2.77 36.19
C GLY A 44 -10.40 -2.45 37.48
N SER A 45 -11.64 -2.00 37.39
CA SER A 45 -12.45 -1.60 38.53
C SER A 45 -12.90 -2.76 39.40
N GLY A 46 -12.88 -3.98 38.88
CA GLY A 46 -13.42 -5.16 39.54
C GLY A 46 -14.95 -5.28 39.49
N GLU A 47 -15.64 -4.36 38.78
CA GLU A 47 -17.06 -4.32 38.56
C GLU A 47 -17.39 -4.59 37.09
N PHE A 48 -18.34 -5.50 36.82
CA PHE A 48 -18.74 -5.80 35.43
C PHE A 48 -19.59 -4.68 34.85
N LYS A 49 -19.16 -4.15 33.72
CA LYS A 49 -19.76 -2.97 33.04
C LYS A 49 -20.17 -3.28 31.60
N ASP A 50 -20.88 -2.35 30.99
CA ASP A 50 -21.39 -2.46 29.62
C ASP A 50 -20.28 -2.69 28.57
N PHE A 51 -19.12 -2.08 28.73
CA PHE A 51 -18.01 -2.26 27.79
C PHE A 51 -17.25 -3.58 27.99
N ASP A 52 -17.40 -4.27 29.14
CA ASP A 52 -16.84 -5.60 29.36
C ASP A 52 -17.64 -6.68 28.62
N ASP A 53 -18.92 -6.42 28.36
CA ASP A 53 -19.83 -7.38 27.74
C ASP A 53 -19.66 -7.47 26.22
N TRP A 54 -18.89 -8.46 25.76
CA TRP A 54 -18.64 -8.71 24.34
C TRP A 54 -19.91 -9.05 23.52
N ARG A 55 -21.04 -9.31 24.14
CA ARG A 55 -22.33 -9.54 23.47
C ARG A 55 -22.97 -8.23 23.00
N LYS A 56 -22.54 -7.08 23.56
CA LYS A 56 -23.04 -5.75 23.18
C LYS A 56 -22.43 -5.27 21.88
N PRO A 57 -23.17 -4.42 21.13
CA PRO A 57 -22.64 -3.83 19.91
C PRO A 57 -21.33 -3.07 20.16
N PRO A 58 -20.30 -3.22 19.29
CA PRO A 58 -19.01 -2.55 19.43
C PRO A 58 -19.12 -1.04 19.66
N LYS A 59 -20.01 -0.36 18.91
CA LYS A 59 -20.25 1.08 19.05
C LYS A 59 -20.78 1.44 20.46
N GLN A 60 -21.69 0.65 21.03
CA GLN A 60 -22.19 0.90 22.38
C GLN A 60 -21.09 0.74 23.44
N ARG A 61 -20.22 -0.27 23.26
CA ARG A 61 -19.06 -0.48 24.13
C ARG A 61 -18.10 0.72 24.04
N ALA A 62 -17.78 1.18 22.83
CA ALA A 62 -16.90 2.35 22.60
C ALA A 62 -17.49 3.65 23.19
N GLU A 63 -18.78 3.95 22.96
CA GLU A 63 -19.48 5.11 23.51
C GLU A 63 -19.54 5.11 25.05
N SER A 64 -19.52 3.95 25.66
CA SER A 64 -19.44 3.81 27.11
C SER A 64 -18.00 3.98 27.61
N TYR A 65 -17.03 3.39 26.91
CA TYR A 65 -15.64 3.36 27.34
C TYR A 65 -14.92 4.69 27.17
N VAL A 66 -15.17 5.44 26.09
CA VAL A 66 -14.53 6.75 25.85
C VAL A 66 -14.79 7.75 26.99
N LYS A 67 -15.90 7.61 27.71
CA LYS A 67 -16.29 8.52 28.80
C LYS A 67 -15.42 8.40 30.06
N ILE A 68 -14.76 7.26 30.25
CA ILE A 68 -13.89 7.05 31.42
C ILE A 68 -12.42 7.35 31.11
N LEU A 69 -12.05 7.43 29.82
CA LEU A 69 -10.69 7.78 29.44
C LEU A 69 -10.38 9.24 29.76
N THR A 70 -9.17 9.47 30.26
CA THR A 70 -8.65 10.83 30.47
C THR A 70 -8.36 11.51 29.13
N THR A 71 -8.24 12.84 29.13
CA THR A 71 -7.87 13.60 27.93
C THR A 71 -6.49 13.14 27.38
N ASP A 72 -5.53 12.87 28.26
CA ASP A 72 -4.19 12.40 27.86
C ASP A 72 -4.24 11.03 27.17
N GLU A 73 -5.02 10.09 27.69
CA GLU A 73 -5.23 8.78 27.05
C GLU A 73 -5.89 8.91 25.69
N LYS A 74 -6.89 9.79 25.56
CA LYS A 74 -7.55 10.07 24.27
C LYS A 74 -6.57 10.67 23.25
N ILE A 75 -5.68 11.58 23.69
CA ILE A 75 -4.66 12.16 22.82
C ILE A 75 -3.71 11.07 22.32
N GLY A 76 -3.26 10.15 23.18
CA GLY A 76 -2.40 9.05 22.78
C GLY A 76 -3.04 8.11 21.73
N LEU A 77 -4.36 7.93 21.81
CA LEU A 77 -5.14 7.14 20.87
C LEU A 77 -5.36 7.81 19.50
N LEU A 78 -5.07 9.10 19.38
CA LEU A 78 -5.28 9.87 18.15
C LEU A 78 -4.22 9.57 17.08
N PHE A 79 -3.09 8.97 17.44
CA PHE A 79 -1.93 8.83 16.57
C PHE A 79 -1.58 7.38 16.24
N ALA A 80 -1.18 7.16 14.99
CA ALA A 80 -0.53 5.94 14.53
C ALA A 80 0.91 6.26 14.08
N SER A 81 1.90 5.56 14.63
CA SER A 81 3.30 5.80 14.30
C SER A 81 4.11 4.51 14.18
N ASP A 82 5.22 4.60 13.45
CA ASP A 82 6.17 3.51 13.35
C ASP A 82 6.75 3.16 14.72
N TRP A 83 6.87 1.86 14.98
CA TRP A 83 7.45 1.41 16.23
C TRP A 83 8.48 0.31 16.01
N ARG A 84 9.49 0.28 16.89
CA ARG A 84 10.63 -0.62 16.85
C ARG A 84 10.38 -1.89 17.67
N MET A 85 11.05 -2.96 17.28
CA MET A 85 11.05 -4.23 18.01
C MET A 85 12.35 -4.41 18.81
N GLY A 86 12.31 -5.15 19.91
CA GLY A 86 13.50 -5.50 20.68
C GLY A 86 14.52 -6.34 19.89
N LEU A 87 14.10 -7.03 18.86
CA LEU A 87 15.01 -7.75 17.94
C LEU A 87 16.04 -6.84 17.26
N ASP A 88 15.67 -5.57 17.02
CA ASP A 88 16.54 -4.58 16.38
C ASP A 88 17.51 -3.93 17.37
N GLN A 89 17.35 -4.17 18.68
CA GLN A 89 18.17 -3.60 19.73
C GLN A 89 19.48 -4.41 19.92
N GLU A 90 20.60 -3.79 19.54
CA GLU A 90 21.92 -4.41 19.68
C GLU A 90 22.35 -4.52 21.14
N ASP A 91 22.07 -3.49 21.92
CA ASP A 91 22.36 -3.44 23.36
C ASP A 91 21.27 -4.18 24.15
N LYS A 92 21.55 -5.43 24.49
CA LYS A 92 20.62 -6.29 25.23
C LYS A 92 20.26 -5.79 26.65
N SER A 93 21.02 -4.85 27.22
CA SER A 93 20.66 -4.20 28.49
C SER A 93 19.50 -3.21 28.34
N LYS A 94 19.15 -2.85 27.14
CA LYS A 94 18.01 -1.98 26.79
C LYS A 94 16.76 -2.75 26.36
N LEU A 95 16.70 -4.04 26.62
CA LEU A 95 15.48 -4.83 26.46
C LEU A 95 14.71 -4.86 27.78
N ASP A 96 13.40 -5.06 27.68
CA ASP A 96 12.58 -5.34 28.86
C ASP A 96 12.96 -6.68 29.52
N GLU A 97 12.39 -6.98 30.69
CA GLU A 97 12.67 -8.22 31.42
C GLU A 97 12.33 -9.49 30.61
N SER A 98 11.45 -9.41 29.64
CA SER A 98 11.10 -10.52 28.74
C SER A 98 12.12 -10.71 27.60
N GLY A 99 12.96 -9.72 27.34
CA GLY A 99 13.89 -9.69 26.23
C GLY A 99 13.22 -9.39 24.86
N VAL A 100 11.99 -8.90 24.86
CA VAL A 100 11.16 -8.72 23.65
C VAL A 100 10.98 -7.26 23.26
N LEU A 101 10.77 -6.35 24.24
CA LEU A 101 10.53 -4.94 23.97
C LEU A 101 11.83 -4.13 24.00
N ASP A 102 11.94 -3.16 23.10
CA ASP A 102 13.02 -2.18 23.10
C ASP A 102 12.73 -1.07 24.12
N GLU A 103 13.48 -1.05 25.20
CA GLU A 103 13.42 -0.03 26.26
C GLU A 103 14.49 1.06 26.10
N GLY A 104 15.23 1.06 24.99
CA GLY A 104 16.18 2.12 24.69
C GLY A 104 15.45 3.42 24.34
N GLU A 105 15.93 4.53 24.86
CA GLU A 105 15.50 5.86 24.41
C GLU A 105 16.29 6.27 23.17
N LEU A 106 15.61 6.89 22.19
CA LEU A 106 16.24 7.48 21.02
C LEU A 106 16.14 9.01 21.13
N VAL A 107 17.30 9.65 21.26
CA VAL A 107 17.40 11.10 21.31
C VAL A 107 17.76 11.63 19.93
N ASN A 108 17.03 12.65 19.45
CA ASN A 108 17.21 13.22 18.12
C ASN A 108 17.12 12.15 16.99
N ALA A 109 16.20 11.22 17.11
CA ALA A 109 15.95 10.22 16.11
C ALA A 109 15.50 10.89 14.81
N LYS A 110 16.25 10.69 13.73
CA LYS A 110 15.87 11.16 12.40
C LYS A 110 14.82 10.22 11.83
N THR A 111 13.66 10.75 11.57
CA THR A 111 12.59 10.09 10.82
C THR A 111 12.38 10.80 9.49
N ILE A 112 11.65 10.19 8.59
CA ILE A 112 11.23 10.85 7.33
C ILE A 112 10.34 12.08 7.59
N PHE A 113 9.75 12.20 8.78
CA PHE A 113 8.88 13.32 9.20
C PHE A 113 9.61 14.38 10.02
N GLY A 114 10.89 14.20 10.31
CA GLY A 114 11.69 15.11 11.10
C GLY A 114 12.48 14.45 12.22
N ILE A 115 12.95 15.25 13.15
CA ILE A 115 13.72 14.78 14.31
C ILE A 115 12.76 14.69 15.50
N GLN A 116 12.74 13.55 16.17
CA GLN A 116 11.98 13.39 17.42
C GLN A 116 12.76 12.60 18.46
N ASN A 117 12.35 12.78 19.71
CA ASN A 117 12.79 11.95 20.83
C ASN A 117 11.76 10.84 21.03
N LEU A 118 12.19 9.58 20.97
CA LEU A 118 11.35 8.41 21.21
C LEU A 118 11.66 7.83 22.59
N PRO A 119 10.68 7.65 23.45
CA PRO A 119 10.87 7.04 24.74
C PRO A 119 11.10 5.52 24.62
N SER A 120 11.33 4.86 25.74
CA SER A 120 11.24 3.41 25.83
C SER A 120 9.83 2.92 25.46
N THR A 121 9.71 1.67 25.02
CA THR A 121 8.41 1.08 24.66
C THR A 121 7.45 1.09 25.85
N SER A 122 7.94 0.78 27.06
CA SER A 122 7.11 0.83 28.27
C SER A 122 6.56 2.23 28.54
N VAL A 123 7.36 3.29 28.37
CA VAL A 123 6.91 4.68 28.53
C VAL A 123 5.90 5.04 27.44
N ALA A 124 6.16 4.67 26.19
CA ALA A 124 5.20 4.93 25.10
C ALA A 124 3.83 4.30 25.39
N ILE A 125 3.80 3.06 25.84
CA ILE A 125 2.54 2.37 26.14
C ILE A 125 1.85 2.94 27.39
N LYS A 126 2.59 3.26 28.45
CA LYS A 126 2.02 3.64 29.75
C LYS A 126 1.74 5.14 29.86
N GLU A 127 2.66 5.98 29.39
CA GLU A 127 2.60 7.44 29.59
C GLU A 127 2.08 8.18 28.36
N TRP A 128 2.50 7.76 27.15
CA TRP A 128 1.98 8.33 25.90
C TRP A 128 0.66 7.73 25.48
N PHE A 129 0.28 6.60 26.05
CA PHE A 129 -0.89 5.82 25.69
C PHE A 129 -0.93 5.44 24.22
N ALA A 130 0.27 5.18 23.62
CA ALA A 130 0.40 4.77 22.22
C ALA A 130 -0.24 3.40 22.02
N ARG A 131 -1.21 3.30 21.10
CA ARG A 131 -1.98 2.07 20.86
C ARG A 131 -2.04 1.65 19.40
N HIS A 132 -1.84 2.55 18.46
CA HIS A 132 -1.80 2.25 17.04
C HIS A 132 -0.35 2.27 16.56
N LEU A 133 0.25 1.08 16.40
CA LEU A 133 1.66 0.94 16.08
C LEU A 133 1.85 0.38 14.67
N ILE A 134 2.54 1.14 13.81
CA ILE A 134 2.86 0.74 12.45
C ILE A 134 4.08 -0.18 12.49
N PHE A 135 3.92 -1.37 11.92
CA PHE A 135 4.92 -2.43 11.89
C PHE A 135 5.58 -2.50 10.51
N ARG A 136 6.93 -2.46 10.49
CA ARG A 136 7.69 -2.40 9.23
C ARG A 136 8.76 -3.47 9.07
N LYS A 137 8.86 -4.43 9.99
CA LYS A 137 9.89 -5.47 9.97
C LYS A 137 9.36 -6.83 9.51
N ASN A 138 10.28 -7.75 9.22
CA ASN A 138 9.98 -9.14 8.83
C ASN A 138 10.61 -10.15 9.79
N PRO A 139 10.19 -10.18 11.06
CA PRO A 139 10.64 -11.16 12.02
C PRO A 139 10.04 -12.53 11.73
N SER A 140 10.55 -13.56 12.39
CA SER A 140 9.86 -14.86 12.37
C SER A 140 8.43 -14.74 12.93
N PRO A 141 7.50 -15.63 12.54
CA PRO A 141 6.15 -15.62 13.11
C PRO A 141 6.11 -15.66 14.63
N ASN A 142 7.00 -16.42 15.25
CA ASN A 142 7.08 -16.52 16.70
C ASN A 142 7.51 -15.19 17.33
N ASP A 143 8.55 -14.54 16.79
CA ASP A 143 9.04 -13.27 17.32
C ASP A 143 7.99 -12.16 17.15
N LEU A 144 7.25 -12.17 16.05
CA LEU A 144 6.14 -11.23 15.82
C LEU A 144 5.03 -11.42 16.87
N VAL A 145 4.61 -12.66 17.09
CA VAL A 145 3.56 -12.95 18.08
C VAL A 145 4.03 -12.64 19.50
N ASP A 146 5.27 -12.98 19.86
CA ASP A 146 5.85 -12.63 21.16
C ASP A 146 5.85 -11.12 21.38
N TRP A 147 6.21 -10.34 20.34
CA TRP A 147 6.21 -8.88 20.42
C TRP A 147 4.79 -8.32 20.60
N VAL A 148 3.82 -8.77 19.81
CA VAL A 148 2.41 -8.36 19.93
C VAL A 148 1.86 -8.70 21.32
N ASN A 149 2.11 -9.91 21.79
CA ASN A 149 1.66 -10.36 23.11
C ASN A 149 2.29 -9.53 24.24
N GLN A 150 3.59 -9.24 24.14
CA GLN A 150 4.30 -8.46 25.17
C GLN A 150 3.82 -7.01 25.22
N LEU A 151 3.56 -6.37 24.06
CA LEU A 151 2.94 -5.03 23.99
C LEU A 151 1.58 -5.01 24.68
N ASN A 152 0.75 -6.02 24.43
CA ASN A 152 -0.59 -6.10 25.02
C ASN A 152 -0.55 -6.42 26.52
N ALA A 153 0.40 -7.25 26.97
CA ALA A 153 0.61 -7.46 28.41
C ALA A 153 1.06 -6.17 29.10
N LYS A 154 1.92 -5.36 28.44
CA LYS A 154 2.30 -4.05 28.94
C LYS A 154 1.13 -3.07 28.97
N ALA A 155 0.22 -3.12 28.01
CA ALA A 155 -1.02 -2.33 28.01
C ALA A 155 -1.99 -2.74 29.13
N GLU A 156 -2.04 -4.03 29.53
CA GLU A 156 -2.85 -4.48 30.66
C GLU A 156 -2.39 -3.90 32.02
N GLU A 157 -1.14 -3.41 32.12
CA GLU A 157 -0.64 -2.73 33.33
C GLU A 157 -1.18 -1.31 33.51
N CYS A 158 -1.79 -0.68 32.47
CA CYS A 158 -2.39 0.65 32.55
C CYS A 158 -3.70 0.62 33.37
N GLU A 159 -4.11 1.74 33.94
CA GLU A 159 -5.39 1.87 34.65
C GLU A 159 -6.55 1.48 33.74
N HIS A 160 -6.67 2.12 32.60
CA HIS A 160 -7.62 1.78 31.57
C HIS A 160 -6.95 0.92 30.48
N PHE A 161 -7.41 -0.31 30.28
CA PHE A 161 -6.88 -1.18 29.25
C PHE A 161 -7.43 -0.83 27.89
N VAL A 162 -6.59 -0.35 27.01
CA VAL A 162 -6.83 -0.32 25.57
C VAL A 162 -5.76 -1.19 24.90
N PRO A 163 -6.13 -2.22 24.12
CA PRO A 163 -5.17 -3.10 23.48
C PRO A 163 -4.32 -2.34 22.45
N VAL A 164 -3.12 -2.86 22.17
CA VAL A 164 -2.29 -2.35 21.08
C VAL A 164 -2.76 -2.96 19.76
N GLU A 165 -3.10 -2.12 18.81
CA GLU A 165 -3.42 -2.49 17.44
C GLU A 165 -2.17 -2.40 16.57
N ILE A 166 -1.78 -3.51 15.96
CA ILE A 166 -0.68 -3.55 15.02
C ILE A 166 -1.19 -3.27 13.62
N ILE A 167 -0.61 -2.27 13.00
CA ILE A 167 -0.92 -1.78 11.65
C ILE A 167 0.22 -2.14 10.70
N SER A 168 -0.08 -2.56 9.48
CA SER A 168 0.93 -2.79 8.46
C SER A 168 0.45 -2.35 7.09
N ASN A 169 1.39 -2.01 6.20
CA ASN A 169 1.12 -2.06 4.77
C ASN A 169 1.01 -3.52 4.33
N SER A 170 0.54 -3.75 3.11
CA SER A 170 0.42 -5.10 2.55
C SER A 170 1.74 -5.89 2.62
N ARG A 171 1.65 -7.21 2.83
CA ARG A 171 2.81 -8.09 3.09
C ARG A 171 2.80 -9.40 2.34
N ASN A 172 1.78 -9.62 1.52
CA ASN A 172 1.61 -10.88 0.82
C ASN A 172 1.97 -10.79 -0.66
N GLU A 173 2.35 -9.63 -1.19
CA GLU A 173 2.80 -9.45 -2.55
C GLU A 173 4.33 -9.49 -2.63
N ASN A 174 4.86 -10.10 -3.71
CA ASN A 174 6.26 -9.99 -4.07
C ASN A 174 6.56 -8.58 -4.63
N GLY A 175 7.81 -8.16 -4.55
CA GLY A 175 8.27 -6.86 -5.04
C GLY A 175 8.80 -5.96 -3.93
N GLU A 176 9.59 -4.97 -4.30
CA GLU A 176 10.09 -3.99 -3.36
C GLU A 176 8.97 -3.02 -2.99
N THR A 177 8.71 -2.85 -1.72
CA THR A 177 7.94 -1.75 -1.24
C THR A 177 8.82 -0.63 -0.76
N ILE A 178 8.22 0.47 -0.76
CA ILE A 178 8.71 1.77 -0.37
C ILE A 178 9.11 1.77 1.11
N PHE A 179 10.25 2.37 1.42
CA PHE A 179 10.81 2.48 2.77
C PHE A 179 11.14 1.15 3.47
N GLY A 180 11.51 0.11 2.74
CA GLY A 180 11.78 -1.21 3.31
C GLY A 180 10.55 -1.82 4.01
N MET A 181 9.36 -1.43 3.56
CA MET A 181 8.09 -1.87 4.12
C MET A 181 7.55 -3.12 3.47
N ASN A 182 8.23 -3.63 2.52
CA ASN A 182 7.85 -4.87 1.98
C ASN A 182 8.79 -5.89 2.26
N ASP A 183 8.37 -6.82 2.75
CA ASP A 183 8.93 -8.00 2.21
C ASP A 183 8.10 -9.13 2.68
N ALA A 184 7.27 -9.57 1.80
CA ALA A 184 6.82 -10.93 1.82
C ALA A 184 8.02 -11.90 1.67
N THR A 185 9.21 -11.52 2.17
CA THR A 185 10.45 -12.30 2.07
C THR A 185 10.37 -13.62 2.82
N GLY A 186 9.37 -14.41 2.44
CA GLY A 186 9.19 -15.78 2.91
C GLY A 186 8.57 -15.93 4.30
N VAL A 187 8.15 -14.85 4.97
CA VAL A 187 7.40 -14.94 6.22
C VAL A 187 5.97 -15.35 5.93
N PHE A 188 5.25 -14.52 5.18
CA PHE A 188 3.89 -14.81 4.71
C PHE A 188 3.88 -15.54 3.37
N ALA A 189 2.74 -16.14 3.00
CA ALA A 189 2.57 -16.66 1.65
C ALA A 189 2.72 -15.52 0.64
N THR A 190 3.64 -15.68 -0.31
CA THR A 190 4.04 -14.62 -1.24
C THR A 190 3.35 -14.80 -2.57
N TRP A 191 2.57 -13.80 -2.96
CA TRP A 191 1.81 -13.70 -4.21
C TRP A 191 2.56 -12.81 -5.22
N PRO A 192 2.23 -12.83 -6.52
CA PRO A 192 2.71 -11.81 -7.44
C PRO A 192 2.22 -10.42 -7.03
N GLY A 193 2.80 -9.36 -7.59
CA GLY A 193 2.34 -7.99 -7.35
C GLY A 193 0.85 -7.81 -7.67
N THR A 194 0.23 -6.74 -7.14
CA THR A 194 -1.21 -6.48 -7.35
C THR A 194 -1.60 -6.36 -8.82
N LEU A 195 -0.72 -5.85 -9.68
CA LEU A 195 -0.90 -5.89 -11.15
C LEU A 195 -0.98 -7.33 -11.67
N GLY A 196 -0.18 -8.25 -11.13
CA GLY A 196 -0.22 -9.67 -11.49
C GLY A 196 -1.51 -10.35 -11.03
N ILE A 197 -1.99 -10.04 -9.83
CA ILE A 197 -3.30 -10.51 -9.33
C ILE A 197 -4.43 -10.00 -10.25
N ALA A 198 -4.38 -8.72 -10.65
CA ALA A 198 -5.35 -8.15 -11.59
C ALA A 198 -5.26 -8.80 -12.99
N ALA A 199 -4.05 -9.13 -13.45
CA ALA A 199 -3.85 -9.83 -14.73
C ALA A 199 -4.49 -11.23 -14.72
N ILE A 200 -4.38 -11.97 -13.60
CA ILE A 200 -5.07 -13.26 -13.40
C ILE A 200 -6.58 -13.04 -13.39
N ALA A 201 -7.06 -12.08 -12.58
CA ALA A 201 -8.49 -11.80 -12.45
C ALA A 201 -9.13 -11.43 -13.81
N ARG A 202 -8.40 -10.71 -14.67
CA ARG A 202 -8.84 -10.38 -16.02
C ARG A 202 -8.86 -11.59 -16.95
N GLY A 203 -7.94 -12.53 -16.80
CA GLY A 203 -7.82 -13.72 -17.65
C GLY A 203 -8.74 -14.87 -17.27
N GLU A 204 -8.91 -15.13 -15.97
CA GLU A 204 -9.66 -16.28 -15.42
C GLU A 204 -10.82 -15.89 -14.49
N GLY A 205 -10.97 -14.61 -14.16
CA GLY A 205 -12.01 -14.12 -13.24
C GLY A 205 -11.54 -14.02 -11.78
N LEU A 206 -12.46 -13.63 -10.90
CA LEU A 206 -12.17 -13.18 -9.54
C LEU A 206 -11.91 -14.32 -8.52
N GLY A 207 -11.72 -15.56 -8.93
CA GLY A 207 -11.37 -16.68 -8.03
C GLY A 207 -10.06 -16.44 -7.28
N VAL A 208 -9.07 -15.83 -7.93
CA VAL A 208 -7.77 -15.50 -7.33
C VAL A 208 -7.94 -14.53 -6.14
N ILE A 209 -8.91 -13.62 -6.18
CA ILE A 209 -9.16 -12.66 -5.11
C ILE A 209 -9.70 -13.37 -3.85
N GLU A 210 -10.47 -14.43 -4.03
CA GLU A 210 -11.01 -15.22 -2.92
C GLU A 210 -9.90 -15.95 -2.16
N GLU A 211 -8.99 -16.57 -2.88
CA GLU A 211 -7.82 -17.25 -2.31
C GLU A 211 -6.88 -16.24 -1.63
N PHE A 212 -6.56 -15.15 -2.30
CA PHE A 212 -5.71 -14.07 -1.81
C PHE A 212 -6.25 -13.44 -0.51
N GLY A 213 -7.50 -12.98 -0.52
CA GLY A 213 -8.12 -12.34 0.65
C GLY A 213 -8.24 -13.27 1.87
N ASN A 214 -8.56 -14.55 1.66
CA ASN A 214 -8.62 -15.54 2.75
C ASN A 214 -7.23 -15.83 3.33
N THR A 215 -6.19 -15.90 2.49
CA THR A 215 -4.81 -16.11 2.95
C THR A 215 -4.36 -14.94 3.84
N ILE A 216 -4.56 -13.70 3.39
CA ILE A 216 -4.24 -12.50 4.18
C ILE A 216 -4.93 -12.53 5.53
N ARG A 217 -6.25 -12.74 5.57
CA ARG A 217 -7.00 -12.77 6.82
C ARG A 217 -6.47 -13.80 7.79
N LYS A 218 -6.23 -15.03 7.33
CA LYS A 218 -5.71 -16.13 8.16
C LYS A 218 -4.35 -15.83 8.77
N GLU A 219 -3.41 -15.38 7.92
CA GLU A 219 -2.02 -15.18 8.32
C GLU A 219 -1.85 -13.95 9.22
N TRP A 220 -2.57 -12.86 8.91
CA TRP A 220 -2.48 -11.64 9.69
C TRP A 220 -3.17 -11.79 11.04
N ASP A 221 -4.39 -12.35 11.08
CA ASP A 221 -5.05 -12.61 12.36
C ASP A 221 -4.23 -13.53 13.26
N ALA A 222 -3.63 -14.59 12.70
CA ALA A 222 -2.79 -15.52 13.44
C ALA A 222 -1.55 -14.87 14.07
N THR A 223 -1.00 -13.82 13.45
CA THR A 223 0.17 -13.08 13.95
C THR A 223 -0.19 -11.87 14.81
N GLY A 224 -1.46 -11.52 14.89
CA GLY A 224 -1.93 -10.36 15.64
C GLY A 224 -1.83 -9.02 14.89
N ILE A 225 -1.54 -9.04 13.58
CA ILE A 225 -1.71 -7.86 12.72
C ILE A 225 -3.20 -7.69 12.46
N LYS A 226 -3.81 -6.65 12.98
CA LYS A 226 -5.27 -6.48 12.96
C LYS A 226 -5.75 -5.37 12.03
N LYS A 227 -4.82 -4.59 11.45
CA LYS A 227 -5.17 -3.49 10.54
C LYS A 227 -4.18 -3.40 9.39
N GLY A 228 -4.71 -3.24 8.17
CA GLY A 228 -3.93 -3.04 6.96
C GLY A 228 -4.16 -1.68 6.33
N TYR A 229 -3.08 -0.92 6.08
CA TYR A 229 -3.09 0.23 5.17
C TYR A 229 -3.07 -0.29 3.74
N MET A 230 -4.17 -0.92 3.34
CA MET A 230 -4.34 -1.66 2.09
C MET A 230 -5.82 -1.77 1.70
N TYR A 231 -6.11 -1.98 0.44
CA TYR A 231 -5.27 -1.86 -0.75
C TYR A 231 -5.50 -0.52 -1.43
N MET A 232 -4.68 -0.22 -2.48
CA MET A 232 -4.89 0.95 -3.31
C MET A 232 -6.10 0.74 -4.22
N ALA A 233 -7.16 1.50 -3.98
CA ALA A 233 -8.34 1.59 -4.86
C ALA A 233 -8.12 2.57 -6.01
N ASP A 234 -6.89 3.06 -6.11
CA ASP A 234 -6.46 3.99 -7.14
C ASP A 234 -6.47 3.33 -8.51
N VAL A 235 -6.96 4.04 -9.51
CA VAL A 235 -6.91 3.63 -10.92
C VAL A 235 -5.65 4.18 -11.55
N LEU A 236 -4.90 3.36 -12.27
CA LEU A 236 -3.74 3.79 -13.02
C LEU A 236 -4.17 4.60 -14.25
N THR A 237 -3.96 5.91 -14.21
CA THR A 237 -4.28 6.83 -15.31
C THR A 237 -3.05 7.57 -15.82
N ASP A 238 -2.14 7.97 -14.94
CA ASP A 238 -0.85 8.55 -15.34
C ASP A 238 0.23 7.46 -15.43
N PRO A 239 0.84 7.22 -16.61
CA PRO A 239 1.83 6.16 -16.78
C PRO A 239 3.15 6.44 -16.03
N ARG A 240 3.43 7.70 -15.68
CA ARG A 240 4.61 8.11 -14.92
C ARG A 240 4.39 8.08 -13.42
N TRP A 241 3.20 7.74 -12.94
CA TRP A 241 2.96 7.65 -11.52
C TRP A 241 3.73 6.46 -10.93
N GLN A 242 4.72 6.77 -10.12
CA GLN A 242 5.65 5.79 -9.55
C GLN A 242 4.97 4.67 -8.76
N ARG A 243 3.78 4.91 -8.21
CA ARG A 243 3.02 3.93 -7.42
C ARG A 243 2.13 3.00 -8.25
N SER A 244 2.28 3.01 -9.57
CA SER A 244 1.53 2.14 -10.50
C SER A 244 1.55 0.67 -10.11
N TYR A 245 2.70 0.17 -9.63
CA TYR A 245 2.88 -1.23 -9.19
C TYR A 245 1.95 -1.66 -8.06
N GLY A 246 1.49 -0.73 -7.20
CA GLY A 246 0.60 -1.01 -6.07
C GLY A 246 -0.89 -0.98 -6.41
N THR A 247 -1.24 -0.65 -7.67
CA THR A 247 -2.63 -0.63 -8.15
C THR A 247 -3.07 -2.00 -8.67
N PHE A 248 -4.36 -2.17 -8.88
CA PHE A 248 -4.91 -3.30 -9.65
C PHE A 248 -5.07 -2.95 -11.15
N GLY A 249 -4.28 -2.01 -11.66
CA GLY A 249 -4.26 -1.60 -13.06
C GLY A 249 -5.16 -0.42 -13.38
N GLU A 250 -5.64 -0.35 -14.63
CA GLU A 250 -6.30 0.83 -15.16
C GLU A 250 -7.82 0.67 -15.38
N ASP A 251 -8.40 -0.52 -15.09
CA ASP A 251 -9.83 -0.76 -15.32
C ASP A 251 -10.65 -0.49 -14.05
N PRO A 252 -11.40 0.64 -13.98
CA PRO A 252 -12.21 0.98 -12.81
C PRO A 252 -13.24 -0.10 -12.47
N LYS A 253 -13.76 -0.79 -13.49
CA LYS A 253 -14.74 -1.86 -13.28
C LYS A 253 -14.12 -3.07 -12.63
N LEU A 254 -12.97 -3.53 -13.12
CA LEU A 254 -12.27 -4.67 -12.51
C LEU A 254 -11.86 -4.34 -11.06
N ILE A 255 -11.33 -3.14 -10.82
CA ILE A 255 -10.93 -2.70 -9.47
C ILE A 255 -12.14 -2.66 -8.54
N LYS A 256 -13.27 -2.12 -8.99
CA LYS A 256 -14.55 -2.15 -8.28
C LYS A 256 -14.96 -3.59 -7.90
N ASP A 257 -14.93 -4.51 -8.87
CA ASP A 257 -15.31 -5.92 -8.69
C ASP A 257 -14.33 -6.63 -7.72
N ILE A 258 -13.03 -6.26 -7.75
CA ILE A 258 -12.01 -6.75 -6.80
C ILE A 258 -12.35 -6.30 -5.38
N PHE A 259 -12.58 -5.00 -5.14
CA PHE A 259 -12.89 -4.48 -3.80
C PHE A 259 -14.22 -5.00 -3.26
N GLU A 260 -15.21 -5.24 -4.12
CA GLU A 260 -16.47 -5.87 -3.73
C GLU A 260 -16.27 -7.25 -3.10
N LYS A 261 -15.28 -8.03 -3.56
CA LYS A 261 -14.91 -9.33 -2.99
C LYS A 261 -13.90 -9.22 -1.86
N LEU A 262 -12.85 -8.43 -2.04
CA LEU A 262 -11.70 -8.39 -1.14
C LEU A 262 -12.04 -7.87 0.25
N VAL A 263 -12.85 -6.79 0.33
CA VAL A 263 -13.21 -6.18 1.62
C VAL A 263 -13.88 -7.18 2.57
N PRO A 264 -14.96 -7.88 2.20
CA PRO A 264 -15.57 -8.85 3.10
C PRO A 264 -14.68 -10.07 3.39
N LEU A 265 -13.82 -10.48 2.48
CA LEU A 265 -12.89 -11.59 2.69
C LEU A 265 -11.85 -11.27 3.77
N VAL A 266 -11.24 -10.08 3.68
CA VAL A 266 -10.20 -9.65 4.63
C VAL A 266 -10.82 -9.24 5.96
N GLN A 267 -11.94 -8.51 5.96
CA GLN A 267 -12.62 -8.06 7.18
C GLN A 267 -13.45 -9.16 7.87
N GLY A 268 -13.69 -10.29 7.19
CA GLY A 268 -14.43 -11.43 7.69
C GLY A 268 -15.95 -11.37 7.44
N SER A 269 -16.49 -10.22 7.02
CA SER A 269 -17.90 -10.00 6.75
C SER A 269 -18.16 -8.82 5.80
N ASP A 270 -19.27 -8.87 5.08
CA ASP A 270 -19.81 -7.74 4.31
C ASP A 270 -20.54 -6.69 5.18
N LYS A 271 -20.64 -6.94 6.50
CA LYS A 271 -21.24 -6.03 7.48
C LYS A 271 -20.21 -5.23 8.28
N GLY A 272 -18.94 -5.36 7.95
CA GLY A 272 -17.80 -4.75 8.65
C GLY A 272 -16.85 -5.80 9.21
N VAL A 273 -15.92 -5.38 10.06
CA VAL A 273 -14.89 -6.25 10.61
C VAL A 273 -15.45 -7.24 11.62
N THR A 274 -14.82 -8.42 11.70
CA THR A 274 -15.12 -9.48 12.68
C THR A 274 -13.89 -9.75 13.57
N ALA A 275 -14.07 -10.49 14.64
CA ALA A 275 -12.99 -10.80 15.58
C ALA A 275 -11.85 -11.63 14.95
N ASP A 276 -12.13 -12.41 13.90
CA ASP A 276 -11.14 -13.14 13.09
C ASP A 276 -10.76 -12.41 11.79
N GLY A 277 -11.27 -11.19 11.59
CA GLY A 277 -10.98 -10.31 10.47
C GLY A 277 -9.77 -9.41 10.70
N VAL A 278 -9.38 -8.74 9.64
CA VAL A 278 -8.37 -7.68 9.61
C VAL A 278 -9.02 -6.41 9.08
N ALA A 279 -8.96 -5.31 9.81
CA ALA A 279 -9.52 -4.03 9.37
C ALA A 279 -8.76 -3.51 8.16
N MET A 280 -9.47 -3.00 7.16
CA MET A 280 -8.88 -2.41 5.98
C MET A 280 -8.97 -0.88 6.01
N THR A 281 -7.87 -0.22 5.67
CA THR A 281 -7.82 1.19 5.33
C THR A 281 -7.61 1.31 3.83
N VAL A 282 -8.71 1.45 3.10
CA VAL A 282 -8.66 1.57 1.63
C VAL A 282 -8.17 2.96 1.23
N LYS A 283 -7.29 3.03 0.24
CA LYS A 283 -6.54 4.25 -0.11
C LYS A 283 -6.37 4.38 -1.63
N HIS A 284 -6.14 5.63 -2.16
CA HIS A 284 -6.11 6.91 -1.44
C HIS A 284 -7.28 7.76 -1.95
N PHE A 285 -8.27 8.02 -1.11
CA PHE A 285 -9.48 8.76 -1.52
C PHE A 285 -9.16 10.21 -1.91
N PRO A 286 -9.72 10.75 -3.00
CA PRO A 286 -10.72 10.18 -3.90
C PRO A 286 -10.14 9.51 -5.17
N GLY A 287 -8.92 9.02 -5.13
CA GLY A 287 -8.19 8.39 -6.23
C GLY A 287 -6.87 9.11 -6.51
N GLY A 288 -5.77 8.39 -6.35
CA GLY A 288 -4.42 8.92 -6.52
C GLY A 288 -3.93 9.01 -7.96
N GLY A 289 -4.65 8.39 -8.93
CA GLY A 289 -4.18 8.27 -10.31
C GLY A 289 -4.17 9.56 -11.13
N ALA A 290 -5.05 10.54 -10.80
CA ALA A 290 -5.14 11.82 -11.52
C ALA A 290 -3.95 12.75 -11.18
N ARG A 291 -2.71 12.26 -11.45
CA ARG A 291 -1.45 12.97 -11.17
C ARG A 291 -1.13 13.98 -12.26
N GLU A 292 -0.52 15.07 -11.88
CA GLU A 292 0.08 15.97 -12.85
C GLU A 292 1.45 15.41 -13.25
N ASN A 293 1.54 14.79 -14.43
CA ASN A 293 2.75 14.18 -15.00
C ASN A 293 3.43 13.12 -14.10
N GLY A 294 2.63 12.39 -13.31
CA GLY A 294 3.09 11.30 -12.47
C GLY A 294 3.77 11.71 -11.17
N PHE A 295 3.92 13.00 -10.89
CA PHE A 295 4.59 13.46 -9.67
C PHE A 295 3.86 13.00 -8.41
N ASP A 296 4.63 12.44 -7.47
CA ASP A 296 4.10 11.94 -6.22
C ASP A 296 3.89 13.08 -5.21
N PRO A 297 2.77 13.11 -4.45
CA PRO A 297 2.43 14.20 -3.55
C PRO A 297 3.26 14.27 -2.26
N HIS A 298 4.27 13.41 -2.08
CA HIS A 298 5.28 13.62 -1.05
C HIS A 298 6.17 14.84 -1.36
N TYR A 299 6.10 15.36 -2.58
CA TYR A 299 6.86 16.53 -3.03
C TYR A 299 5.96 17.61 -3.60
N LYS A 300 6.45 18.84 -3.63
CA LYS A 300 5.70 20.02 -4.07
C LYS A 300 5.15 19.89 -5.49
N ALA A 301 5.94 19.33 -6.43
CA ALA A 301 5.49 19.08 -7.81
C ALA A 301 4.24 18.19 -7.88
N GLY A 302 4.10 17.26 -6.95
CA GLY A 302 2.99 16.29 -6.91
C GLY A 302 1.79 16.71 -6.06
N GLN A 303 1.77 17.93 -5.52
CA GLN A 303 0.70 18.38 -4.62
C GLN A 303 -0.70 18.46 -5.25
N TRP A 304 -0.80 18.35 -6.57
CA TRP A 304 -2.06 18.54 -7.30
C TRP A 304 -2.65 17.27 -7.88
N ASN A 305 -3.96 17.07 -7.68
CA ASN A 305 -4.78 16.21 -8.54
C ASN A 305 -5.42 17.07 -9.61
N VAL A 306 -5.21 16.70 -10.89
CA VAL A 306 -5.75 17.41 -12.04
C VAL A 306 -6.71 16.50 -12.80
N TYR A 307 -7.98 16.88 -12.83
CA TYR A 307 -9.03 16.18 -13.55
C TYR A 307 -9.26 16.90 -14.89
N ALA A 308 -8.34 16.67 -15.84
CA ALA A 308 -8.28 17.40 -17.11
C ALA A 308 -9.48 17.12 -18.02
N THR A 309 -10.20 16.02 -17.81
CA THR A 309 -11.37 15.62 -18.60
C THR A 309 -12.65 15.68 -17.77
N GLU A 310 -13.78 15.98 -18.44
CA GLU A 310 -15.07 16.10 -17.76
C GLU A 310 -15.47 14.80 -17.07
N ASN A 311 -15.87 14.91 -15.80
CA ASN A 311 -16.39 13.81 -14.96
C ASN A 311 -15.43 12.63 -14.73
N SER A 312 -14.14 12.74 -15.03
CA SER A 312 -13.15 11.67 -14.84
C SER A 312 -13.09 11.18 -13.39
N LEU A 313 -13.25 12.07 -12.42
CA LEU A 313 -13.32 11.70 -11.01
C LEU A 313 -14.41 10.66 -10.74
N ARG A 314 -15.64 10.91 -11.22
CA ARG A 314 -16.76 10.00 -11.03
C ARG A 314 -16.63 8.73 -11.88
N ASP A 315 -16.19 8.88 -13.13
CA ASP A 315 -16.26 7.80 -14.11
C ASP A 315 -15.11 6.80 -13.93
N TYR A 316 -13.95 7.25 -13.45
CA TYR A 316 -12.77 6.38 -13.29
C TYR A 316 -12.30 6.21 -11.84
N HIS A 317 -12.30 7.26 -11.01
CA HIS A 317 -11.61 7.24 -9.72
C HIS A 317 -12.49 6.82 -8.53
N LEU A 318 -13.80 7.13 -8.54
CA LEU A 318 -14.68 6.79 -7.41
C LEU A 318 -15.22 5.34 -7.39
N PRO A 319 -15.38 4.60 -8.51
CA PRO A 319 -16.12 3.33 -8.51
C PRO A 319 -15.58 2.27 -7.53
N ALA A 320 -14.26 2.20 -7.34
CA ALA A 320 -13.65 1.25 -6.40
C ALA A 320 -13.96 1.60 -4.94
N PHE A 321 -13.97 2.89 -4.61
CA PHE A 321 -14.37 3.35 -3.27
C PHE A 321 -15.86 3.10 -3.01
N GLU A 322 -16.72 3.29 -4.01
CA GLU A 322 -18.15 2.96 -3.90
C GLU A 322 -18.37 1.51 -3.47
N SER A 323 -17.65 0.57 -4.10
CA SER A 323 -17.79 -0.86 -3.75
C SER A 323 -17.23 -1.18 -2.38
N ALA A 324 -16.08 -0.61 -2.01
CA ALA A 324 -15.51 -0.79 -0.68
C ALA A 324 -16.44 -0.25 0.42
N ILE A 325 -17.06 0.91 0.19
CA ILE A 325 -18.04 1.52 1.10
C ILE A 325 -19.31 0.65 1.20
N ALA A 326 -19.82 0.14 0.08
CA ALA A 326 -20.98 -0.74 0.05
C ALA A 326 -20.75 -2.07 0.81
N LYS A 327 -19.48 -2.48 0.97
CA LYS A 327 -19.07 -3.65 1.77
C LYS A 327 -18.61 -3.28 3.19
N ASN A 328 -18.94 -2.08 3.66
CA ASN A 328 -18.64 -1.60 5.00
C ASN A 328 -17.15 -1.67 5.35
N VAL A 329 -16.31 -1.13 4.45
CA VAL A 329 -14.88 -0.97 4.75
C VAL A 329 -14.71 -0.14 6.03
N SER A 330 -13.78 -0.57 6.90
CA SER A 330 -13.63 -0.02 8.23
C SER A 330 -13.11 1.40 8.24
N SER A 331 -12.11 1.69 7.40
CA SER A 331 -11.55 3.03 7.29
C SER A 331 -11.14 3.36 5.85
N ILE A 332 -11.06 4.66 5.58
CA ILE A 332 -10.58 5.20 4.32
C ILE A 332 -9.47 6.22 4.61
N MET A 333 -8.43 6.18 3.78
CA MET A 333 -7.30 7.09 3.83
C MET A 333 -7.41 8.11 2.71
N PRO A 334 -7.62 9.41 3.03
CA PRO A 334 -7.55 10.48 2.05
C PRO A 334 -6.11 10.66 1.54
N TYR A 335 -5.97 11.04 0.26
CA TYR A 335 -4.67 11.28 -0.33
C TYR A 335 -4.08 12.62 0.14
N TYR A 336 -2.76 12.78 0.03
CA TYR A 336 -2.08 14.04 0.37
C TYR A 336 -2.50 15.21 -0.52
N ALA A 337 -2.64 14.92 -1.82
CA ALA A 337 -2.83 15.95 -2.83
C ALA A 337 -4.07 16.81 -2.60
N LYS A 338 -4.09 17.95 -3.25
CA LYS A 338 -5.23 18.88 -3.31
C LYS A 338 -5.78 19.00 -4.73
N PRO A 339 -7.08 19.20 -4.93
CA PRO A 339 -7.65 19.37 -6.25
C PRO A 339 -7.24 20.70 -6.89
N ALA A 340 -6.88 20.69 -8.18
CA ALA A 340 -6.54 21.88 -8.96
C ALA A 340 -7.76 22.40 -9.69
N SER A 341 -8.41 23.46 -9.20
CA SER A 341 -9.60 24.04 -9.79
C SER A 341 -9.36 24.75 -11.14
N ASP A 342 -8.18 25.32 -11.30
CA ASP A 342 -7.76 26.09 -12.48
C ASP A 342 -7.28 25.22 -13.66
N LYS A 343 -6.91 23.98 -13.39
CA LYS A 343 -6.41 22.99 -14.37
C LYS A 343 -7.40 21.86 -14.66
N SER A 344 -8.46 21.75 -13.87
CA SER A 344 -9.47 20.69 -13.99
C SER A 344 -10.67 21.12 -14.81
N ALA A 345 -11.19 20.22 -15.64
CA ALA A 345 -12.49 20.36 -16.29
C ALA A 345 -13.63 20.21 -15.25
N SER A 346 -14.87 20.51 -15.66
CA SER A 346 -16.03 20.34 -14.79
C SER A 346 -16.17 18.90 -14.29
N GLN A 347 -16.23 18.76 -12.97
CA GLN A 347 -16.52 17.48 -12.32
C GLN A 347 -17.85 17.57 -11.59
N LYS A 348 -18.71 16.57 -11.78
CA LYS A 348 -20.02 16.50 -11.13
C LYS A 348 -20.01 15.50 -9.98
N ASP A 349 -20.65 15.87 -8.88
CA ASP A 349 -20.93 14.97 -7.78
C ASP A 349 -22.05 13.98 -8.14
N LEU A 350 -22.39 13.06 -7.24
CA LEU A 350 -23.42 12.04 -7.48
C LEU A 350 -24.83 12.62 -7.68
N ASN A 351 -25.07 13.87 -7.27
CA ASN A 351 -26.32 14.59 -7.44
C ASN A 351 -26.33 15.47 -8.71
N GLY A 352 -25.22 15.49 -9.47
CA GLY A 352 -25.08 16.29 -10.69
C GLY A 352 -24.67 17.75 -10.45
N ASN A 353 -24.28 18.12 -9.21
CA ASN A 353 -23.78 19.44 -8.91
C ASN A 353 -22.28 19.53 -9.21
N ASP A 354 -21.79 20.75 -9.49
CA ASP A 354 -20.36 20.99 -9.61
C ASP A 354 -19.63 20.74 -8.28
N ILE A 355 -18.52 20.02 -8.34
CA ILE A 355 -17.67 19.74 -7.19
C ILE A 355 -16.90 21.00 -6.80
N GLU A 356 -16.94 21.36 -5.54
CA GLU A 356 -16.15 22.47 -4.99
C GLU A 356 -14.70 22.02 -4.77
N MET A 357 -13.81 22.48 -5.65
CA MET A 357 -12.38 22.14 -5.60
C MET A 357 -11.58 23.16 -4.79
N LYS A 358 -11.80 23.19 -3.46
CA LYS A 358 -10.95 23.97 -2.57
C LYS A 358 -9.51 23.45 -2.64
N PRO A 359 -8.49 24.33 -2.71
CA PRO A 359 -7.09 23.90 -2.79
C PRO A 359 -6.54 23.45 -1.42
N LEU A 360 -7.20 22.51 -0.80
CA LEU A 360 -6.85 21.86 0.47
C LEU A 360 -6.55 20.38 0.23
N GLY A 361 -5.49 19.87 0.85
CA GLY A 361 -5.21 18.44 0.86
C GLY A 361 -6.46 17.64 1.22
N PHE A 362 -6.69 16.49 0.56
CA PHE A 362 -7.96 15.80 0.71
C PHE A 362 -8.29 15.43 2.17
N ALA A 363 -7.29 15.21 3.02
CA ALA A 363 -7.50 14.97 4.44
C ALA A 363 -8.04 16.21 5.21
N TYR A 364 -7.95 17.39 4.63
CA TYR A 364 -8.44 18.66 5.18
C TYR A 364 -9.69 19.18 4.49
N ASN A 365 -10.13 18.52 3.41
CA ASN A 365 -11.16 19.04 2.51
C ASN A 365 -12.55 18.57 2.94
N ASP A 366 -13.33 19.48 3.53
CA ASP A 366 -14.68 19.20 4.02
C ASP A 366 -15.66 18.77 2.92
N TYR A 367 -15.54 19.32 1.70
CA TYR A 367 -16.39 18.91 0.59
C TYR A 367 -16.18 17.44 0.24
N PHE A 368 -14.91 17.03 0.07
CA PHE A 368 -14.60 15.64 -0.30
C PHE A 368 -14.91 14.65 0.83
N ILE A 369 -14.64 15.03 2.09
CA ILE A 369 -14.84 14.10 3.21
C ILE A 369 -16.30 14.10 3.69
N LYS A 370 -16.85 15.28 4.05
CA LYS A 370 -18.19 15.33 4.65
C LYS A 370 -19.26 15.12 3.59
N LYS A 371 -19.21 15.90 2.50
CA LYS A 371 -20.28 15.91 1.51
C LYS A 371 -20.18 14.74 0.53
N LEU A 372 -19.02 14.52 -0.11
CA LEU A 372 -18.90 13.46 -1.10
C LEU A 372 -18.79 12.08 -0.45
N LEU A 373 -17.79 11.87 0.44
CA LEU A 373 -17.52 10.55 1.01
C LEU A 373 -18.61 10.12 2.01
N LYS A 374 -18.96 10.96 2.98
CA LYS A 374 -19.88 10.55 4.05
C LYS A 374 -21.35 10.71 3.70
N GLU A 375 -21.75 11.84 3.11
CA GLU A 375 -23.17 12.08 2.80
C GLU A 375 -23.61 11.37 1.52
N GLN A 376 -22.89 11.54 0.41
CA GLN A 376 -23.33 11.03 -0.89
C GLN A 376 -22.94 9.56 -1.09
N LEU A 377 -21.69 9.17 -0.83
CA LEU A 377 -21.24 7.78 -0.93
C LEU A 377 -21.67 6.92 0.27
N GLY A 378 -22.11 7.54 1.37
CA GLY A 378 -22.67 6.84 2.53
C GLY A 378 -21.63 6.15 3.41
N PHE A 379 -20.37 6.55 3.39
CA PHE A 379 -19.32 5.98 4.23
C PHE A 379 -19.64 6.14 5.73
N ARG A 380 -19.53 5.05 6.50
CA ARG A 380 -19.84 4.97 7.92
C ARG A 380 -18.67 4.62 8.82
N GLY A 381 -17.53 4.23 8.24
CA GLY A 381 -16.29 4.01 8.96
C GLY A 381 -15.62 5.31 9.41
N TYR A 382 -14.34 5.27 9.67
CA TYR A 382 -13.58 6.44 10.11
C TYR A 382 -12.48 6.84 9.12
N ILE A 383 -11.97 8.06 9.26
CA ILE A 383 -10.90 8.60 8.44
C ILE A 383 -9.56 8.37 9.14
N ASN A 384 -8.72 7.57 8.52
CA ASN A 384 -7.33 7.40 8.90
C ASN A 384 -6.45 8.21 7.92
N SER A 385 -5.76 9.23 8.40
CA SER A 385 -4.93 10.05 7.51
C SER A 385 -3.80 9.24 6.87
N ASP A 386 -3.31 9.72 5.75
CA ASP A 386 -2.00 9.29 5.28
C ASP A 386 -0.91 9.84 6.20
N THR A 387 0.32 9.33 6.09
CA THR A 387 1.38 9.54 7.07
C THR A 387 2.05 10.90 6.90
N GLY A 388 2.11 11.73 7.95
CA GLY A 388 2.84 13.00 7.95
C GLY A 388 2.10 14.19 7.36
N ILE A 389 0.76 14.16 7.30
CA ILE A 389 -0.05 15.28 6.80
C ILE A 389 0.16 16.58 7.60
N VAL A 390 0.43 16.48 8.89
CA VAL A 390 0.59 17.67 9.76
C VAL A 390 2.02 18.25 9.76
N HIS A 391 3.00 17.56 9.14
CA HIS A 391 4.40 17.96 9.13
C HIS A 391 4.96 18.25 7.74
N ASN A 392 4.85 17.30 6.81
CA ASN A 392 5.58 17.34 5.54
C ASN A 392 4.66 17.62 4.34
N MET A 393 3.52 16.95 4.27
CA MET A 393 2.57 17.04 3.17
C MET A 393 1.35 17.89 3.58
N CYS A 394 1.62 19.08 4.06
CA CYS A 394 0.63 20.03 4.60
C CYS A 394 -0.03 20.87 3.49
N TRP A 395 -0.31 20.27 2.34
CA TRP A 395 -0.73 20.99 1.15
C TRP A 395 -2.05 21.76 1.35
N GLY A 396 -1.97 23.10 1.25
CA GLY A 396 -3.08 24.01 1.42
C GLY A 396 -3.33 24.47 2.87
N VAL A 397 -2.50 24.01 3.83
CA VAL A 397 -2.53 24.41 5.24
C VAL A 397 -1.14 24.78 5.75
N GLU A 398 -0.25 25.17 4.84
CA GLU A 398 1.14 25.52 5.13
C GLU A 398 1.27 26.66 6.15
N ASP A 399 0.32 27.60 6.14
CA ASP A 399 0.30 28.77 7.05
C ASP A 399 -0.15 28.44 8.49
N LEU A 400 -0.69 27.24 8.74
CA LEU A 400 -1.06 26.78 10.06
C LEU A 400 0.15 26.17 10.78
N ASP A 401 0.22 26.32 12.11
CA ASP A 401 1.17 25.56 12.92
C ASP A 401 0.68 24.11 13.16
N THR A 402 1.50 23.27 13.80
CA THR A 402 1.18 21.86 14.00
C THR A 402 -0.09 21.65 14.83
N ALA A 403 -0.29 22.43 15.89
CA ALA A 403 -1.48 22.35 16.74
C ALA A 403 -2.75 22.71 15.94
N GLU A 404 -2.67 23.77 15.13
CA GLU A 404 -3.75 24.21 14.25
C GLU A 404 -4.06 23.20 13.15
N ARG A 405 -3.03 22.56 12.54
CA ARG A 405 -3.22 21.51 11.52
C ARG A 405 -3.90 20.29 12.10
N ILE A 406 -3.53 19.85 13.30
CA ILE A 406 -4.18 18.73 14.00
C ILE A 406 -5.66 19.06 14.23
N ALA A 407 -5.96 20.24 14.79
CA ALA A 407 -7.33 20.64 15.02
C ALA A 407 -8.14 20.75 13.72
N PHE A 408 -7.55 21.33 12.66
CA PHE A 408 -8.21 21.48 11.37
C PHE A 408 -8.47 20.14 10.67
N ALA A 409 -7.53 19.18 10.76
CA ALA A 409 -7.73 17.82 10.25
C ALA A 409 -8.94 17.15 10.92
N ILE A 410 -9.06 17.24 12.25
CA ILE A 410 -10.14 16.63 13.01
C ILE A 410 -11.48 17.36 12.80
N ASN A 411 -11.48 18.68 12.76
CA ASN A 411 -12.71 19.47 12.65
C ASN A 411 -13.24 19.54 11.21
N ASN A 412 -12.35 19.82 10.26
CA ASN A 412 -12.73 20.05 8.86
C ASN A 412 -12.68 18.75 8.04
N GLY A 413 -11.59 17.99 8.13
CA GLY A 413 -11.40 16.71 7.46
C GLY A 413 -12.06 15.51 8.16
N GLU A 414 -12.63 15.71 9.35
CA GLU A 414 -13.12 14.59 10.19
C GLU A 414 -12.13 13.42 10.30
N VAL A 415 -10.83 13.74 10.33
CA VAL A 415 -9.78 12.76 10.58
C VAL A 415 -9.92 12.24 12.00
N ASP A 416 -9.94 10.92 12.14
CA ASP A 416 -10.17 10.23 13.42
C ASP A 416 -8.89 9.54 13.94
N LEU A 417 -7.92 9.25 13.04
CA LEU A 417 -6.61 8.70 13.35
C LEU A 417 -5.56 9.38 12.47
N ILE A 418 -4.57 10.03 13.10
CA ILE A 418 -3.50 10.76 12.41
C ILE A 418 -2.26 9.86 12.34
N SER A 419 -1.80 9.53 11.12
CA SER A 419 -0.56 8.77 10.93
C SER A 419 0.64 9.70 10.83
N GLY A 420 1.73 9.37 11.55
CA GLY A 420 2.97 10.14 11.55
C GLY A 420 3.68 10.12 12.89
N LEU A 421 3.90 11.28 13.48
CA LEU A 421 4.52 11.43 14.80
C LEU A 421 3.46 11.46 15.92
N PHE A 422 3.90 11.23 17.15
CA PHE A 422 3.05 11.41 18.33
C PHE A 422 3.12 12.89 18.79
N ASP A 423 2.26 13.73 18.28
CA ASP A 423 2.20 15.18 18.57
C ASP A 423 1.36 15.46 19.83
N LEU A 424 1.72 14.85 20.95
CA LEU A 424 0.94 14.88 22.18
C LEU A 424 0.84 16.30 22.77
N LYS A 425 1.97 17.04 22.75
CA LYS A 425 2.07 18.40 23.26
C LYS A 425 1.24 19.36 22.39
N GLU A 426 1.41 19.27 21.10
CA GLU A 426 0.74 20.11 20.11
C GLU A 426 -0.77 19.89 20.14
N THR A 427 -1.22 18.66 20.40
CA THR A 427 -2.64 18.35 20.57
C THR A 427 -3.21 18.95 21.86
N LYS A 428 -2.47 18.88 22.98
CA LYS A 428 -2.86 19.57 24.21
C LYS A 428 -2.99 21.08 23.99
N GLU A 429 -2.02 21.64 23.29
CA GLU A 429 -2.02 23.07 22.94
C GLU A 429 -3.25 23.43 22.09
N ALA A 430 -3.62 22.60 21.11
CA ALA A 430 -4.83 22.81 20.30
C ALA A 430 -6.11 22.82 21.15
N ILE A 431 -6.19 21.99 22.20
CA ILE A 431 -7.31 21.96 23.15
C ILE A 431 -7.30 23.21 24.04
N GLU A 432 -6.15 23.59 24.60
CA GLU A 432 -6.00 24.75 25.48
C GLU A 432 -6.37 26.06 24.76
N ARG A 433 -5.95 26.23 23.50
CA ARG A 433 -6.26 27.40 22.66
C ARG A 433 -7.76 27.59 22.42
N ALA A 434 -8.58 26.55 22.59
CA ALA A 434 -10.03 26.64 22.48
C ALA A 434 -10.64 27.52 23.59
N SER A 435 -10.07 27.45 24.81
CA SER A 435 -10.62 28.05 26.02
C SER A 435 -9.82 29.25 26.58
N ASN A 436 -8.56 29.42 26.13
CA ASN A 436 -7.69 30.51 26.63
C ASN A 436 -7.67 31.71 25.67
N ASP A 437 -6.92 32.76 26.09
CA ASP A 437 -6.83 34.03 25.40
C ASP A 437 -5.76 34.05 24.29
N TYR A 438 -5.31 32.89 23.82
CA TYR A 438 -4.22 32.78 22.83
C TYR A 438 -4.47 33.68 21.61
N TYR A 439 -5.66 33.59 20.99
CA TYR A 439 -6.03 34.39 19.83
C TYR A 439 -6.46 35.83 20.13
N GLU A 440 -6.39 36.29 21.38
CA GLU A 440 -6.48 37.73 21.69
C GLU A 440 -5.16 38.45 21.42
N SER A 441 -4.04 37.69 21.48
CA SER A 441 -2.68 38.22 21.26
C SER A 441 -2.00 37.65 20.00
N HIS A 442 -2.61 36.70 19.33
CA HIS A 442 -2.12 36.08 18.10
C HIS A 442 -3.19 36.15 17.01
N ASP A 443 -2.76 36.47 15.80
CA ASP A 443 -3.65 36.56 14.64
C ASP A 443 -4.14 35.15 14.23
N ILE A 444 -5.41 35.08 13.88
CA ILE A 444 -5.93 33.86 13.19
C ILE A 444 -5.45 33.92 11.75
N PRO A 445 -4.80 32.84 11.23
CA PRO A 445 -4.35 32.79 9.85
C PRO A 445 -5.49 33.10 8.85
N ALA A 446 -5.16 33.80 7.78
CA ALA A 446 -6.13 34.28 6.81
C ALA A 446 -6.90 33.09 6.16
N GLY A 447 -8.22 33.18 6.12
CA GLY A 447 -9.08 32.15 5.57
C GLY A 447 -9.56 31.08 6.58
N PHE A 448 -9.09 31.12 7.84
CA PHE A 448 -9.50 30.21 8.91
C PHE A 448 -10.32 30.91 10.00
N LYS A 449 -11.02 30.12 10.81
CA LYS A 449 -11.75 30.58 11.99
C LYS A 449 -11.18 29.88 13.23
N LYS A 450 -11.20 30.54 14.39
CA LYS A 450 -10.75 29.95 15.66
C LYS A 450 -11.33 28.58 15.91
N ALA A 451 -12.62 28.38 15.66
CA ALA A 451 -13.29 27.09 15.86
C ALA A 451 -12.78 25.95 14.94
N ASP A 452 -12.21 26.29 13.78
CA ASP A 452 -11.69 25.30 12.83
C ASP A 452 -10.28 24.82 13.23
N ILE A 453 -9.50 25.69 13.89
CA ILE A 453 -8.08 25.50 14.22
C ILE A 453 -7.80 25.31 15.72
N THR A 454 -8.85 25.11 16.51
CA THR A 454 -8.77 24.69 17.93
C THR A 454 -9.57 23.43 18.16
N LEU A 455 -9.14 22.56 19.09
CA LEU A 455 -9.74 21.26 19.29
C LEU A 455 -10.67 21.23 20.51
N SER A 456 -11.93 20.85 20.32
CA SER A 456 -12.85 20.60 21.43
C SER A 456 -12.76 19.15 21.92
N GLU A 457 -13.00 18.93 23.22
CA GLU A 457 -13.10 17.56 23.78
C GLU A 457 -14.17 16.72 23.06
N ALA A 458 -15.28 17.32 22.65
CA ALA A 458 -16.31 16.61 21.89
C ALA A 458 -15.84 16.14 20.52
N ALA A 459 -14.95 16.90 19.83
CA ALA A 459 -14.36 16.47 18.57
C ALA A 459 -13.35 15.34 18.80
N LEU A 460 -12.56 15.41 19.87
CA LEU A 460 -11.66 14.34 20.27
C LEU A 460 -12.44 13.06 20.64
N ASP A 461 -13.47 13.16 21.47
CA ASP A 461 -14.33 12.03 21.85
C ASP A 461 -14.98 11.34 20.64
N ARG A 462 -15.41 12.14 19.65
CA ARG A 462 -15.96 11.62 18.40
C ARG A 462 -14.92 10.78 17.64
N ALA A 463 -13.71 11.29 17.49
CA ALA A 463 -12.63 10.61 16.79
C ALA A 463 -12.28 9.29 17.49
N ILE A 464 -12.04 9.36 18.81
CA ILE A 464 -11.65 8.19 19.60
C ILE A 464 -12.78 7.15 19.68
N THR A 465 -14.05 7.56 19.76
CA THR A 465 -15.17 6.61 19.73
C THR A 465 -15.20 5.79 18.44
N ARG A 466 -14.84 6.38 17.30
CA ARG A 466 -14.82 5.68 16.02
C ARG A 466 -13.69 4.64 15.94
N THR A 467 -12.48 5.00 16.37
CA THR A 467 -11.34 4.07 16.39
C THR A 467 -11.57 2.93 17.40
N LEU A 468 -12.06 3.24 18.62
CA LEU A 468 -12.42 2.23 19.61
C LEU A 468 -13.54 1.29 19.11
N THR A 469 -14.49 1.80 18.31
CA THR A 469 -15.54 0.95 17.71
C THR A 469 -14.93 -0.14 16.82
N GLU A 470 -13.94 0.18 16.01
CA GLU A 470 -13.20 -0.81 15.20
C GLU A 470 -12.48 -1.81 16.10
N MET A 471 -11.75 -1.35 17.12
CA MET A 471 -10.98 -2.20 18.02
C MET A 471 -11.89 -3.17 18.82
N PHE A 472 -13.08 -2.74 19.25
CA PHE A 472 -14.09 -3.62 19.85
C PHE A 472 -14.65 -4.62 18.84
N ALA A 473 -14.90 -4.21 17.59
CA ALA A 473 -15.38 -5.11 16.54
C ALA A 473 -14.32 -6.17 16.16
N LEU A 474 -13.04 -5.83 16.18
CA LEU A 474 -11.92 -6.74 16.00
C LEU A 474 -11.73 -7.72 17.18
N GLY A 475 -12.48 -7.54 18.28
CA GLY A 475 -12.40 -8.39 19.45
C GLY A 475 -11.08 -8.34 20.23
N ILE A 476 -10.21 -7.37 19.92
CA ILE A 476 -8.89 -7.26 20.57
C ILE A 476 -8.97 -6.77 22.01
N PHE A 477 -10.04 -6.09 22.41
CA PHE A 477 -10.31 -5.81 23.83
C PHE A 477 -10.54 -7.10 24.63
N ASP A 478 -11.25 -8.05 24.04
CA ASP A 478 -11.56 -9.32 24.68
C ASP A 478 -10.36 -10.28 24.63
N ASN A 479 -9.70 -10.36 23.46
CA ASN A 479 -8.52 -11.20 23.26
C ASN A 479 -7.51 -10.59 22.29
N PRO A 480 -6.50 -9.84 22.75
CA PRO A 480 -5.44 -9.31 21.91
C PRO A 480 -4.29 -10.31 21.65
N TYR A 481 -4.30 -11.46 22.34
CA TYR A 481 -3.21 -12.42 22.35
C TYR A 481 -3.32 -13.49 21.27
N ARG A 482 -2.18 -13.98 20.81
CA ARG A 482 -2.07 -15.06 19.83
C ARG A 482 -1.15 -16.16 20.37
N ASP A 483 -1.35 -17.39 19.88
CA ASP A 483 -0.48 -18.53 20.18
C ASP A 483 0.63 -18.61 19.12
N PRO A 484 1.94 -18.50 19.51
CA PRO A 484 3.05 -18.55 18.56
C PRO A 484 3.10 -19.85 17.75
N LYS A 485 2.68 -20.99 18.31
CA LYS A 485 2.68 -22.29 17.61
C LYS A 485 1.60 -22.31 16.53
N VAL A 486 0.40 -21.84 16.88
CA VAL A 486 -0.73 -21.75 15.93
C VAL A 486 -0.38 -20.80 14.78
N ALA A 487 0.22 -19.64 15.09
CA ALA A 487 0.66 -18.68 14.09
C ALA A 487 1.68 -19.30 13.13
N LYS A 488 2.68 -20.00 13.68
CA LYS A 488 3.69 -20.69 12.87
C LYS A 488 3.09 -21.75 11.94
N ASP A 489 2.13 -22.54 12.44
CA ASP A 489 1.49 -23.58 11.65
C ASP A 489 0.63 -22.99 10.52
N ILE A 490 -0.10 -21.91 10.79
CA ILE A 490 -0.91 -21.20 9.79
C ILE A 490 -0.02 -20.57 8.71
N ILE A 491 1.04 -19.86 9.07
CA ILE A 491 1.94 -19.20 8.11
C ILE A 491 2.71 -20.22 7.26
N ASN A 492 3.01 -21.39 7.81
CA ASN A 492 3.68 -22.45 7.07
C ASN A 492 2.70 -23.44 6.42
N ASP A 493 1.42 -23.10 6.31
CA ASP A 493 0.45 -23.95 5.62
C ASP A 493 0.90 -24.16 4.17
N LYS A 494 1.16 -25.43 3.84
CA LYS A 494 1.70 -25.82 2.55
C LYS A 494 0.73 -25.50 1.41
N LYS A 495 -0.57 -25.65 1.65
CA LYS A 495 -1.61 -25.39 0.65
C LYS A 495 -1.67 -23.93 0.27
N ASP A 496 -1.65 -23.02 1.26
CA ASP A 496 -1.71 -21.58 1.00
C ASP A 496 -0.47 -21.10 0.23
N ARG A 497 0.71 -21.67 0.54
CA ARG A 497 1.95 -21.40 -0.22
C ARG A 497 1.91 -21.94 -1.64
N GLU A 498 1.42 -23.15 -1.85
CA GLU A 498 1.26 -23.75 -3.20
C GLU A 498 0.27 -22.94 -4.06
N VAL A 499 -0.80 -22.41 -3.47
CA VAL A 499 -1.76 -21.53 -4.14
C VAL A 499 -1.11 -20.21 -4.55
N ALA A 500 -0.33 -19.59 -3.66
CA ALA A 500 0.42 -18.36 -3.97
C ALA A 500 1.47 -18.59 -5.08
N GLU A 501 2.21 -19.71 -5.03
CA GLU A 501 3.15 -20.10 -6.09
C GLU A 501 2.44 -20.33 -7.43
N LEU A 502 1.27 -20.95 -7.43
CA LEU A 502 0.47 -21.12 -8.64
C LEU A 502 0.01 -19.78 -9.21
N ALA A 503 -0.29 -18.80 -8.34
CA ALA A 503 -0.65 -17.46 -8.77
C ALA A 503 0.51 -16.77 -9.53
N HIS A 504 1.78 -17.01 -9.16
CA HIS A 504 2.92 -16.50 -9.94
C HIS A 504 2.92 -17.06 -11.38
N ARG A 505 2.66 -18.38 -11.56
CA ARG A 505 2.56 -18.97 -12.92
C ARG A 505 1.39 -18.39 -13.70
N LYS A 506 0.26 -18.22 -13.04
CA LYS A 506 -0.95 -17.66 -13.64
C LYS A 506 -0.80 -16.17 -14.01
N SER A 507 0.06 -15.40 -13.32
CA SER A 507 0.21 -13.98 -13.56
C SER A 507 1.00 -13.63 -14.81
N VAL A 508 1.75 -14.57 -15.39
CA VAL A 508 2.55 -14.33 -16.60
C VAL A 508 1.64 -14.09 -17.80
N VAL A 509 1.83 -12.96 -18.47
CA VAL A 509 1.14 -12.62 -19.72
C VAL A 509 2.07 -12.91 -20.91
N LEU A 510 1.63 -13.69 -21.87
CA LEU A 510 2.34 -13.89 -23.14
C LEU A 510 1.94 -12.77 -24.09
N LEU A 511 2.90 -11.89 -24.46
CA LEU A 511 2.67 -10.73 -25.32
C LEU A 511 2.98 -11.03 -26.80
N LYS A 512 4.04 -11.79 -27.07
CA LYS A 512 4.50 -12.11 -28.43
C LYS A 512 4.96 -13.55 -28.49
N ASN A 513 4.70 -14.25 -29.60
CA ASN A 513 5.23 -15.57 -29.88
C ASN A 513 5.15 -15.87 -31.38
N ASP A 514 6.27 -15.99 -32.05
CA ASP A 514 6.36 -16.38 -33.47
C ASP A 514 6.40 -17.90 -33.69
N GLY A 515 6.13 -18.69 -32.65
CA GLY A 515 6.25 -20.14 -32.62
C GLY A 515 7.53 -20.64 -31.92
N THR A 516 8.29 -19.73 -31.30
CA THR A 516 9.48 -20.05 -30.50
C THR A 516 9.12 -20.77 -29.21
N LEU A 517 8.00 -20.38 -28.57
CA LEU A 517 7.49 -21.03 -27.36
C LEU A 517 6.38 -22.03 -27.66
N PRO A 518 6.29 -23.13 -26.90
CA PRO A 518 7.17 -23.54 -25.80
C PRO A 518 8.54 -24.02 -26.29
N LEU A 519 9.57 -23.88 -25.44
CA LEU A 519 10.93 -24.31 -25.77
C LEU A 519 10.98 -25.81 -26.10
N LYS A 520 11.72 -26.15 -27.16
CA LYS A 520 11.97 -27.56 -27.51
C LYS A 520 12.96 -28.18 -26.52
N LYS A 521 12.76 -29.43 -26.16
CA LYS A 521 13.67 -30.16 -25.26
C LYS A 521 15.08 -30.25 -25.86
N GLY A 522 16.09 -30.01 -25.01
CA GLY A 522 17.48 -30.18 -25.34
C GLY A 522 18.16 -29.02 -26.08
N VAL A 523 17.43 -27.96 -26.40
CA VAL A 523 18.03 -26.73 -26.94
C VAL A 523 19.03 -26.13 -25.96
N LYS A 524 20.11 -25.58 -26.49
CA LYS A 524 21.10 -24.87 -25.71
C LYS A 524 20.55 -23.48 -25.35
N VAL A 525 20.55 -23.15 -24.08
CA VAL A 525 19.93 -21.94 -23.56
C VAL A 525 20.97 -21.04 -22.88
N TYR A 526 21.05 -19.81 -23.31
CA TYR A 526 21.74 -18.75 -22.61
C TYR A 526 20.73 -17.92 -21.79
N ILE A 527 21.07 -17.56 -20.55
CA ILE A 527 20.21 -16.73 -19.69
C ILE A 527 21.00 -15.51 -19.24
N GLU A 528 20.44 -14.32 -19.41
CA GLU A 528 21.00 -13.08 -18.86
C GLU A 528 19.89 -12.18 -18.27
N CYS A 529 20.18 -11.58 -17.10
CA CYS A 529 19.31 -10.63 -16.42
C CYS A 529 19.81 -9.19 -16.65
N PHE A 530 18.87 -8.27 -16.76
CA PHE A 530 19.12 -6.85 -16.96
C PHE A 530 18.34 -6.05 -15.90
N ASN A 531 19.05 -5.26 -15.10
CA ASN A 531 18.50 -4.38 -14.08
C ASN A 531 19.16 -3.01 -14.20
N LYS A 532 18.64 -2.01 -13.48
CA LYS A 532 19.29 -0.69 -13.36
C LYS A 532 20.71 -0.79 -12.77
N ASN A 533 20.93 -1.72 -11.84
CA ASN A 533 22.23 -2.02 -11.26
C ASN A 533 22.84 -3.25 -11.94
N ALA A 534 23.96 -3.05 -12.67
CA ALA A 534 24.64 -4.08 -13.44
C ALA A 534 25.19 -5.22 -12.56
N GLU A 535 25.67 -4.93 -11.35
CA GLU A 535 26.21 -5.94 -10.43
C GLU A 535 25.11 -6.86 -9.90
N GLN A 536 23.98 -6.29 -9.51
CA GLN A 536 22.80 -7.07 -9.11
C GLN A 536 22.27 -7.93 -10.28
N ALA A 537 22.25 -7.39 -11.50
CA ALA A 537 21.88 -8.14 -12.69
C ALA A 537 22.80 -9.35 -12.92
N LYS A 538 24.09 -9.18 -12.75
CA LYS A 538 25.09 -10.25 -12.87
C LYS A 538 24.88 -11.33 -11.79
N GLU A 539 24.74 -10.94 -10.53
CA GLU A 539 24.49 -11.88 -9.44
C GLU A 539 23.19 -12.68 -9.66
N ARG A 540 22.13 -12.03 -10.11
CA ARG A 540 20.87 -12.67 -10.44
C ARG A 540 21.05 -13.67 -11.59
N THR A 541 21.77 -13.30 -12.64
CA THR A 541 22.10 -14.18 -13.76
C THR A 541 22.79 -15.45 -13.28
N GLU A 542 23.86 -15.33 -12.47
CA GLU A 542 24.63 -16.46 -11.94
C GLU A 542 23.76 -17.36 -11.05
N LYS A 543 22.91 -16.79 -10.19
CA LYS A 543 21.96 -17.54 -9.35
C LYS A 543 20.96 -18.33 -10.19
N LEU A 544 20.40 -17.71 -11.24
CA LEU A 544 19.42 -18.38 -12.10
C LEU A 544 20.06 -19.49 -12.95
N ARG A 545 21.20 -19.26 -13.56
CA ARG A 545 21.93 -20.30 -14.31
C ARG A 545 22.22 -21.52 -13.43
N LYS A 546 22.70 -21.30 -12.22
CA LYS A 546 22.95 -22.39 -11.25
C LYS A 546 21.65 -23.10 -10.85
N ARG A 547 20.56 -22.37 -10.66
CA ARG A 547 19.28 -22.93 -10.21
C ARG A 547 18.57 -23.75 -11.28
N PHE A 548 18.75 -23.40 -12.56
CA PHE A 548 18.05 -24.03 -13.66
C PHE A 548 18.88 -25.02 -14.49
N CYS A 549 20.16 -25.25 -14.15
CA CYS A 549 21.03 -26.15 -14.88
C CYS A 549 20.53 -27.59 -14.95
N ASP A 550 19.69 -28.06 -14.02
CA ASP A 550 19.07 -29.39 -14.04
C ASP A 550 17.81 -29.45 -14.94
N ARG A 551 17.24 -28.30 -15.29
CA ARG A 551 16.02 -28.22 -16.12
C ARG A 551 16.30 -27.80 -17.56
N LEU A 552 17.32 -26.99 -17.78
CA LEU A 552 17.70 -26.39 -19.06
C LEU A 552 19.15 -26.74 -19.39
N ASN A 553 19.44 -26.94 -20.67
CA ASN A 553 20.80 -27.15 -21.17
C ASN A 553 21.48 -25.77 -21.28
N ILE A 554 21.96 -25.22 -20.13
CA ILE A 554 22.53 -23.88 -20.06
C ILE A 554 23.94 -23.85 -20.60
N VAL A 555 24.21 -22.84 -21.45
CA VAL A 555 25.56 -22.50 -21.97
C VAL A 555 26.03 -21.18 -21.35
N GLU A 556 27.35 -21.04 -21.22
CA GLU A 556 27.96 -19.85 -20.60
C GLU A 556 28.01 -18.64 -21.57
N GLU A 557 28.32 -18.91 -22.83
CA GLU A 557 28.48 -17.91 -23.87
C GLU A 557 27.23 -17.91 -24.77
N PHE A 558 26.72 -16.71 -25.11
CA PHE A 558 25.50 -16.63 -25.92
C PHE A 558 25.71 -17.02 -27.37
N GLU A 559 26.95 -16.94 -27.87
CA GLU A 559 27.32 -17.39 -29.21
C GLU A 559 27.11 -18.91 -29.43
N ASP A 560 27.12 -19.69 -28.36
CA ASP A 560 26.92 -21.13 -28.34
C ASP A 560 25.46 -21.57 -28.18
N ALA A 561 24.55 -20.59 -27.98
CA ALA A 561 23.15 -20.84 -27.65
C ALA A 561 22.26 -20.99 -28.90
N ASP A 562 21.28 -21.90 -28.82
CA ASP A 562 20.16 -21.95 -29.75
C ASP A 562 19.07 -20.93 -29.37
N ILE A 563 18.95 -20.64 -28.05
CA ILE A 563 17.97 -19.73 -27.48
C ILE A 563 18.65 -18.82 -26.45
N ALA A 564 18.45 -17.50 -26.56
CA ALA A 564 18.74 -16.58 -25.46
C ALA A 564 17.47 -16.21 -24.70
N ILE A 565 17.48 -16.30 -23.37
CA ILE A 565 16.42 -15.83 -22.47
C ILE A 565 16.92 -14.57 -21.77
N LEU A 566 16.28 -13.43 -22.05
CA LEU A 566 16.62 -12.13 -21.52
C LEU A 566 15.55 -11.68 -20.52
N LEU A 567 15.94 -11.58 -19.23
CA LEU A 567 15.04 -11.20 -18.14
C LEU A 567 15.29 -9.74 -17.76
N VAL A 568 14.40 -8.86 -18.19
CA VAL A 568 14.55 -7.41 -18.05
C VAL A 568 13.67 -6.90 -16.90
N ASN A 569 14.30 -6.27 -15.91
CA ASN A 569 13.64 -5.65 -14.78
C ASN A 569 14.04 -4.17 -14.68
N PRO A 570 13.39 -3.28 -15.44
CA PRO A 570 13.72 -1.87 -15.43
C PRO A 570 13.30 -1.21 -14.13
N THR A 571 14.02 -0.17 -13.72
CA THR A 571 13.68 0.68 -12.58
C THR A 571 13.87 2.13 -12.94
N SER A 572 12.89 2.99 -12.65
CA SER A 572 12.94 4.43 -12.89
C SER A 572 12.74 5.20 -11.61
N GLY A 573 13.51 6.29 -11.46
CA GLY A 573 13.51 7.14 -10.28
C GLY A 573 14.01 6.41 -9.02
N GLU A 574 13.82 7.06 -7.89
CA GLU A 574 13.97 6.49 -6.56
C GLU A 574 12.61 6.55 -5.87
N TYR A 575 12.23 5.51 -5.13
CA TYR A 575 10.94 5.48 -4.45
C TYR A 575 10.76 6.70 -3.54
N PHE A 576 9.66 7.45 -3.76
CA PHE A 576 9.35 8.71 -3.08
C PHE A 576 10.46 9.77 -3.03
N SER A 577 11.56 9.61 -3.74
CA SER A 577 12.52 10.69 -3.87
C SER A 577 12.16 11.62 -5.03
N ALA A 578 12.40 12.91 -4.83
CA ALA A 578 12.23 13.88 -5.89
C ALA A 578 13.18 13.54 -7.03
N THR A 579 12.63 13.22 -8.19
CA THR A 579 13.44 13.06 -9.42
C THR A 579 13.84 14.44 -9.94
N LYS A 580 14.96 14.52 -10.66
CA LYS A 580 15.35 15.74 -11.35
C LYS A 580 14.45 16.08 -12.55
N GLY A 581 13.75 15.07 -13.08
CA GLY A 581 12.91 15.16 -14.25
C GLY A 581 11.61 14.37 -14.10
N TYR A 582 10.90 14.20 -15.20
CA TYR A 582 9.79 13.26 -15.29
C TYR A 582 10.29 11.82 -15.17
N LEU A 583 9.48 10.93 -14.61
CA LEU A 583 9.85 9.53 -14.51
C LEU A 583 10.08 8.94 -15.91
N GLU A 584 11.28 8.39 -16.15
CA GLU A 584 11.65 7.81 -17.44
C GLU A 584 11.04 6.40 -17.57
N LEU A 585 10.35 6.16 -18.68
CA LEU A 585 9.68 4.88 -18.96
C LEU A 585 10.34 4.08 -20.10
N ASP A 586 11.36 4.64 -20.75
CA ASP A 586 12.09 3.94 -21.82
C ASP A 586 13.07 2.92 -21.24
N ILE A 587 13.35 1.84 -21.96
CA ILE A 587 14.38 0.88 -21.61
C ILE A 587 15.70 1.41 -22.14
N CYS A 588 16.44 2.12 -21.29
CA CYS A 588 17.59 2.92 -21.70
C CYS A 588 18.74 2.94 -20.70
N GLU A 589 19.91 3.30 -21.22
CA GLU A 589 21.10 3.65 -20.47
C GLU A 589 21.63 5.01 -20.99
N GLY A 590 21.83 5.97 -20.07
CA GLY A 590 22.38 7.28 -20.42
C GLY A 590 21.48 8.12 -21.36
N LYS A 591 20.16 7.99 -21.27
CA LYS A 591 19.22 8.82 -22.05
C LYS A 591 19.18 10.23 -21.49
N THR A 592 19.49 11.23 -22.34
CA THR A 592 19.41 12.64 -21.97
C THR A 592 17.94 13.07 -21.87
N VAL A 593 17.54 13.60 -20.72
CA VAL A 593 16.19 14.05 -20.41
C VAL A 593 16.21 15.44 -19.77
N CYS A 594 15.10 16.20 -19.84
CA CYS A 594 15.02 17.52 -19.23
C CYS A 594 14.83 17.43 -17.71
N ASN A 595 15.41 18.39 -16.99
CA ASN A 595 15.09 18.62 -15.60
C ASN A 595 13.71 19.25 -15.45
N VAL A 596 13.14 19.21 -14.25
CA VAL A 596 11.91 19.92 -13.89
C VAL A 596 12.15 20.85 -12.70
N SER A 597 11.38 21.93 -12.63
CA SER A 597 11.34 22.83 -11.47
C SER A 597 10.66 22.16 -10.27
N GLU A 598 10.74 22.81 -9.11
CA GLU A 598 9.99 22.38 -7.92
C GLU A 598 8.46 22.32 -8.14
N ASP A 599 7.96 23.06 -9.13
CA ASP A 599 6.53 23.08 -9.50
C ASP A 599 6.22 22.12 -10.67
N GLY A 600 7.18 21.27 -11.09
CA GLY A 600 6.99 20.24 -12.11
C GLY A 600 7.07 20.74 -13.57
N LEU A 601 7.48 21.97 -13.81
CA LEU A 601 7.63 22.51 -15.18
C LEU A 601 8.98 22.14 -15.78
N PRO A 602 9.05 21.81 -17.09
CA PRO A 602 10.29 21.46 -17.75
C PRO A 602 11.26 22.64 -17.80
N LEU A 603 12.54 22.35 -17.59
CA LEU A 603 13.66 23.30 -17.64
C LEU A 603 14.53 23.05 -18.88
N ASP A 604 15.33 24.05 -19.27
CA ASP A 604 16.34 23.89 -20.35
C ASP A 604 17.53 23.02 -19.92
N GLU A 605 17.74 22.82 -18.61
CA GLU A 605 18.77 21.96 -18.07
C GLU A 605 18.40 20.47 -18.26
N THR A 606 19.41 19.64 -18.45
CA THR A 606 19.24 18.21 -18.70
C THR A 606 20.11 17.36 -17.76
N HIS A 607 19.73 16.09 -17.64
CA HIS A 607 20.53 15.05 -16.98
C HIS A 607 20.41 13.72 -17.76
N GLU A 608 21.19 12.74 -17.38
CA GLU A 608 21.10 11.39 -17.95
C GLU A 608 20.31 10.46 -17.04
N GLU A 609 19.38 9.70 -17.62
CA GLU A 609 18.62 8.65 -16.96
C GLU A 609 19.00 7.26 -17.49
N THR A 610 19.04 6.32 -16.57
CA THR A 610 19.24 4.89 -16.84
C THR A 610 18.16 4.09 -16.14
N THR A 611 17.39 3.32 -16.88
CA THR A 611 16.40 2.39 -16.34
C THR A 611 16.92 0.95 -16.32
N VAL A 612 17.83 0.64 -17.22
CA VAL A 612 18.51 -0.65 -17.37
C VAL A 612 19.97 -0.43 -17.72
N ALA A 613 20.89 -0.93 -16.91
CA ALA A 613 22.32 -0.90 -17.23
C ALA A 613 22.63 -1.89 -18.37
N ASN A 614 23.58 -1.53 -19.21
CA ASN A 614 23.97 -2.29 -20.41
C ASN A 614 22.79 -2.55 -21.37
N ALA A 615 21.83 -1.64 -21.48
CA ALA A 615 20.64 -1.79 -22.31
C ALA A 615 20.96 -2.12 -23.79
N LYS A 616 22.06 -1.56 -24.34
CA LYS A 616 22.52 -1.86 -25.70
C LYS A 616 22.85 -3.33 -25.91
N ARG A 617 23.33 -4.04 -24.89
CA ARG A 617 23.71 -5.44 -24.96
C ARG A 617 22.51 -6.36 -25.30
N ILE A 618 21.28 -5.95 -24.96
CA ILE A 618 20.05 -6.66 -25.36
C ILE A 618 20.00 -6.81 -26.89
N LYS A 619 20.23 -5.71 -27.60
CA LYS A 619 20.29 -5.69 -29.06
C LYS A 619 21.47 -6.50 -29.58
N ASP A 620 22.67 -6.30 -29.02
CA ASP A 620 23.91 -6.96 -29.49
C ASP A 620 23.78 -8.50 -29.37
N ILE A 621 23.23 -9.01 -28.25
CA ILE A 621 22.94 -10.45 -28.08
C ILE A 621 21.93 -10.93 -29.13
N SER A 622 20.83 -10.19 -29.31
CA SER A 622 19.78 -10.55 -30.24
C SER A 622 20.30 -10.68 -31.68
N GLU A 623 21.08 -9.69 -32.13
CA GLU A 623 21.64 -9.70 -33.49
C GLU A 623 22.52 -10.93 -33.71
N ILE A 624 23.44 -11.25 -32.78
CA ILE A 624 24.33 -12.41 -32.88
C ILE A 624 23.59 -13.74 -32.83
N ILE A 625 22.61 -13.89 -31.93
CA ILE A 625 21.77 -15.08 -31.84
C ILE A 625 21.01 -15.30 -33.17
N HIS A 626 20.42 -14.25 -33.75
CA HIS A 626 19.72 -14.34 -35.03
C HIS A 626 20.64 -14.64 -36.20
N GLU A 627 21.86 -14.03 -36.25
CA GLU A 627 22.86 -14.37 -37.25
C GLU A 627 23.25 -15.83 -37.21
N ASN A 628 23.26 -16.47 -36.03
CA ASN A 628 23.54 -17.87 -35.84
C ASN A 628 22.30 -18.79 -36.09
N GLY A 629 21.16 -18.20 -36.45
CA GLY A 629 19.90 -18.91 -36.70
C GLY A 629 19.13 -19.31 -35.42
N GLY A 630 19.53 -18.78 -34.27
CA GLY A 630 18.87 -18.98 -32.98
C GLY A 630 17.66 -18.03 -32.79
N LYS A 631 17.08 -18.06 -31.60
CA LYS A 631 15.90 -17.28 -31.21
C LYS A 631 16.09 -16.59 -29.86
N VAL A 632 15.40 -15.47 -29.66
CA VAL A 632 15.46 -14.69 -28.42
C VAL A 632 14.09 -14.64 -27.73
N VAL A 633 14.07 -15.01 -26.47
CA VAL A 633 12.88 -14.96 -25.61
C VAL A 633 13.09 -13.88 -24.55
N GLY A 634 12.20 -12.90 -24.51
CA GLY A 634 12.21 -11.82 -23.53
C GLY A 634 11.19 -12.06 -22.40
N ASN A 635 11.53 -11.60 -21.21
CA ASN A 635 10.55 -11.30 -20.17
C ASN A 635 10.80 -9.91 -19.63
N ILE A 636 9.74 -9.11 -19.48
CA ILE A 636 9.80 -7.80 -18.84
C ILE A 636 8.99 -7.79 -17.56
N ASN A 637 9.59 -7.28 -16.46
CA ASN A 637 8.84 -7.01 -15.24
C ASN A 637 8.12 -5.67 -15.36
N ILE A 638 6.78 -5.69 -15.32
CA ILE A 638 5.94 -4.50 -15.43
C ILE A 638 5.57 -4.00 -14.03
N SER A 639 6.40 -3.13 -13.48
CA SER A 639 6.11 -2.31 -12.30
C SER A 639 5.55 -0.94 -12.70
N LEU A 640 5.88 -0.48 -13.90
CA LEU A 640 5.41 0.73 -14.58
C LEU A 640 5.02 0.39 -16.02
N PRO A 641 4.21 1.21 -16.70
CA PRO A 641 3.89 1.02 -18.12
C PRO A 641 5.09 1.37 -19.02
N TRP A 642 6.07 0.47 -19.11
CA TRP A 642 7.31 0.67 -19.85
C TRP A 642 7.10 0.86 -21.35
N LEU A 643 7.97 1.68 -21.99
CA LEU A 643 8.04 1.85 -23.44
C LEU A 643 8.85 0.70 -24.05
N LEU A 644 8.19 -0.16 -24.82
CA LEU A 644 8.82 -1.40 -25.31
C LEU A 644 9.60 -1.26 -26.63
N GLY A 645 9.62 -0.08 -27.25
CA GLY A 645 10.22 0.14 -28.56
C GLY A 645 11.70 -0.22 -28.68
N LYS A 646 12.44 -0.29 -27.56
CA LYS A 646 13.85 -0.70 -27.50
C LYS A 646 14.07 -2.13 -27.01
N PHE A 647 12.99 -2.91 -26.81
CA PHE A 647 13.09 -4.29 -26.37
C PHE A 647 12.29 -5.25 -27.24
N GLU A 648 11.00 -5.00 -27.48
CA GLU A 648 10.11 -5.89 -28.25
C GLU A 648 10.65 -6.25 -29.65
N PRO A 649 11.23 -5.33 -30.45
CA PRO A 649 11.73 -5.66 -31.77
C PRO A 649 12.89 -6.66 -31.80
N TYR A 650 13.57 -6.84 -30.68
CA TYR A 650 14.76 -7.69 -30.56
C TYR A 650 14.44 -9.10 -30.02
N VAL A 651 13.17 -9.41 -29.75
CA VAL A 651 12.77 -10.73 -29.23
C VAL A 651 11.75 -11.39 -30.15
N ASP A 652 11.82 -12.71 -30.27
CA ASP A 652 10.90 -13.54 -31.06
C ASP A 652 9.67 -13.94 -30.24
N ALA A 653 9.84 -14.07 -28.94
CA ALA A 653 8.75 -14.25 -27.99
C ALA A 653 8.96 -13.33 -26.78
N LEU A 654 7.85 -12.79 -26.22
CA LEU A 654 7.88 -11.86 -25.12
C LEU A 654 6.82 -12.22 -24.07
N CYS A 655 7.29 -12.40 -22.83
CA CYS A 655 6.44 -12.50 -21.66
C CYS A 655 6.47 -11.21 -20.85
N ALA A 656 5.43 -10.95 -20.07
CA ALA A 656 5.37 -9.90 -19.05
C ALA A 656 5.11 -10.55 -17.69
N GLY A 657 5.95 -10.24 -16.70
CA GLY A 657 5.76 -10.52 -15.29
C GLY A 657 5.34 -9.27 -14.51
N PHE A 658 4.81 -9.45 -13.30
CA PHE A 658 4.35 -8.40 -12.40
C PHE A 658 4.84 -8.73 -10.99
N ASP A 659 6.13 -8.54 -10.76
CA ASP A 659 6.85 -9.06 -9.60
C ASP A 659 6.67 -10.58 -9.41
N THR A 660 6.65 -11.23 -10.56
CA THR A 660 6.47 -12.68 -10.71
C THR A 660 7.79 -13.39 -10.50
N TYR A 661 7.80 -14.55 -9.85
CA TYR A 661 9.00 -15.36 -9.68
C TYR A 661 9.57 -15.80 -11.02
N ASP A 662 10.90 -15.77 -11.15
CA ASP A 662 11.60 -16.21 -12.38
C ASP A 662 11.28 -17.65 -12.76
N GLU A 663 11.06 -18.53 -11.76
CA GLU A 663 10.62 -19.92 -11.99
C GLU A 663 9.28 -20.02 -12.69
N ALA A 664 8.35 -19.18 -12.28
CA ALA A 664 7.02 -19.14 -12.88
C ALA A 664 7.07 -18.66 -14.35
N VAL A 665 7.93 -17.68 -14.63
CA VAL A 665 8.20 -17.24 -16.01
C VAL A 665 8.80 -18.39 -16.84
N LEU A 666 9.77 -19.11 -16.27
CA LEU A 666 10.40 -20.24 -16.96
C LEU A 666 9.45 -21.43 -17.16
N ASP A 667 8.52 -21.67 -16.22
CA ASP A 667 7.48 -22.71 -16.40
C ASP A 667 6.58 -22.40 -17.61
N VAL A 668 6.28 -21.12 -17.85
CA VAL A 668 5.55 -20.69 -19.05
C VAL A 668 6.42 -20.81 -20.30
N ILE A 669 7.66 -20.33 -20.28
CA ILE A 669 8.59 -20.40 -21.42
C ILE A 669 8.84 -21.84 -21.83
N SER A 670 9.02 -22.77 -20.89
CA SER A 670 9.24 -24.19 -21.15
C SER A 670 7.97 -24.96 -21.54
N GLY A 671 6.78 -24.36 -21.41
CA GLY A 671 5.50 -24.99 -21.69
C GLY A 671 5.00 -25.92 -20.58
N GLU A 672 5.60 -25.87 -19.40
CA GLU A 672 5.11 -26.58 -18.21
C GLU A 672 3.82 -25.94 -17.67
N PHE A 673 3.59 -24.69 -17.99
CA PHE A 673 2.36 -23.97 -17.68
C PHE A 673 1.90 -23.11 -18.86
N SER A 674 0.60 -23.18 -19.21
CA SER A 674 0.02 -22.33 -20.27
C SER A 674 -0.43 -20.99 -19.71
N PRO A 675 -0.03 -19.85 -20.30
CA PRO A 675 -0.38 -18.52 -19.81
C PRO A 675 -1.90 -18.29 -19.90
N VAL A 676 -2.46 -17.74 -18.84
CA VAL A 676 -3.91 -17.47 -18.73
C VAL A 676 -4.20 -15.99 -18.53
N ALA A 677 -3.24 -15.25 -17.98
CA ALA A 677 -3.39 -13.84 -17.66
C ALA A 677 -3.55 -12.94 -18.89
N LYS A 678 -4.08 -11.74 -18.63
CA LYS A 678 -4.25 -10.67 -19.61
C LYS A 678 -3.70 -9.37 -19.03
N LEU A 679 -3.18 -8.48 -19.89
CA LEU A 679 -2.66 -7.19 -19.43
C LEU A 679 -3.69 -6.43 -18.58
N PRO A 680 -3.31 -5.98 -17.39
CA PRO A 680 -4.17 -5.17 -16.52
C PRO A 680 -4.10 -3.67 -16.84
N LEU A 681 -3.29 -3.30 -17.82
CA LEU A 681 -3.02 -1.92 -18.23
C LEU A 681 -2.59 -1.87 -19.71
N THR A 682 -2.68 -0.68 -20.30
CA THR A 682 -2.20 -0.37 -21.65
C THR A 682 -0.77 0.15 -21.59
N LEU A 683 0.12 -0.39 -22.41
CA LEU A 683 1.49 0.09 -22.55
C LEU A 683 1.57 1.23 -23.56
N PRO A 684 2.19 2.40 -23.24
CA PRO A 684 2.29 3.53 -24.13
C PRO A 684 3.15 3.22 -25.36
N ARG A 685 2.82 3.83 -26.50
CA ARG A 685 3.53 3.61 -27.76
C ARG A 685 4.98 4.11 -27.74
N GLY A 686 5.22 5.27 -27.14
CA GLY A 686 6.54 5.92 -27.11
C GLY A 686 6.49 7.25 -26.37
N ASP A 687 7.63 7.94 -26.32
CA ASP A 687 7.77 9.23 -25.64
C ASP A 687 6.77 10.28 -26.15
N GLU A 688 6.40 10.23 -27.43
CA GLU A 688 5.53 11.23 -28.07
C GLU A 688 4.11 11.24 -27.52
N VAL A 689 3.59 10.12 -27.03
CA VAL A 689 2.22 10.05 -26.46
C VAL A 689 2.16 10.45 -25.00
N ILE A 690 3.30 10.56 -24.35
CA ILE A 690 3.47 11.03 -22.97
C ILE A 690 4.28 12.32 -22.89
N ALA A 691 4.54 12.98 -24.02
CA ALA A 691 5.29 14.22 -24.07
C ALA A 691 4.59 15.35 -23.31
N VAL A 692 5.37 16.13 -22.58
CA VAL A 692 4.92 17.28 -21.81
C VAL A 692 5.39 18.56 -22.48
N ASN A 693 4.52 19.51 -22.70
CA ASN A 693 4.85 20.79 -23.29
C ASN A 693 5.50 21.73 -22.25
N LYS A 694 5.97 22.91 -22.73
CA LYS A 694 6.60 23.92 -21.86
C LYS A 694 5.72 24.45 -20.71
N ASP A 695 4.42 24.31 -20.83
CA ASP A 695 3.44 24.76 -19.84
C ASP A 695 3.08 23.63 -18.85
N GLY A 696 3.78 22.48 -18.91
CA GLY A 696 3.56 21.33 -18.03
C GLY A 696 2.40 20.42 -18.43
N VAL A 697 1.79 20.64 -19.62
CA VAL A 697 0.64 19.85 -20.06
C VAL A 697 1.08 18.64 -20.88
N CYS A 698 0.68 17.45 -20.44
CA CYS A 698 0.92 16.21 -21.16
C CYS A 698 0.01 16.10 -22.40
N VAL A 699 0.52 15.53 -23.49
CA VAL A 699 -0.20 15.32 -24.76
C VAL A 699 -1.41 14.38 -24.54
N SER A 700 -1.28 13.36 -23.72
CA SER A 700 -2.40 12.51 -23.30
C SER A 700 -2.88 12.91 -21.90
N PRO A 701 -4.20 12.94 -21.63
CA PRO A 701 -4.70 13.35 -20.32
C PRO A 701 -4.27 12.36 -19.22
N ASN A 702 -3.86 12.90 -18.07
CA ASN A 702 -3.31 12.12 -16.95
C ASN A 702 -4.39 11.54 -16.03
N ASP A 703 -5.65 11.90 -16.21
CA ASP A 703 -6.80 11.50 -15.38
C ASP A 703 -7.66 10.40 -16.03
N VAL A 704 -7.24 9.91 -17.20
CA VAL A 704 -7.98 8.92 -18.01
C VAL A 704 -7.15 7.64 -18.14
N PRO A 705 -7.74 6.44 -17.98
CA PRO A 705 -7.07 5.16 -18.22
C PRO A 705 -6.49 5.04 -19.63
N GLY A 706 -5.42 4.27 -19.78
CA GLY A 706 -4.71 4.09 -21.04
C GLY A 706 -5.61 3.64 -22.18
N TYR A 707 -6.54 2.72 -21.92
CA TYR A 707 -7.48 2.22 -22.95
C TYR A 707 -8.48 3.27 -23.48
N ASP A 708 -8.67 4.37 -22.78
CA ASP A 708 -9.58 5.46 -23.15
C ASP A 708 -8.88 6.72 -23.71
N LYS A 709 -7.53 6.77 -23.61
CA LYS A 709 -6.74 7.96 -24.02
C LYS A 709 -6.88 8.31 -25.49
N ASP A 710 -7.09 7.33 -26.37
CA ASP A 710 -7.28 7.57 -27.82
C ASP A 710 -8.40 8.57 -28.14
N LYS A 711 -9.40 8.69 -27.27
CA LYS A 711 -10.52 9.65 -27.43
C LYS A 711 -10.05 11.11 -27.38
N TYR A 712 -8.96 11.36 -26.67
CA TYR A 712 -8.43 12.69 -26.37
C TYR A 712 -7.14 13.01 -27.16
N MET A 713 -6.60 12.01 -27.87
CA MET A 713 -5.38 12.19 -28.66
C MET A 713 -5.64 12.93 -29.97
N PRO A 714 -4.69 13.76 -30.43
CA PRO A 714 -4.80 14.43 -31.72
C PRO A 714 -5.00 13.45 -32.88
N GLU A 715 -5.89 13.79 -33.83
CA GLU A 715 -6.14 12.95 -35.02
C GLU A 715 -4.87 12.64 -35.83
N SER A 716 -3.91 13.59 -35.86
CA SER A 716 -2.63 13.41 -36.55
C SER A 716 -1.72 12.33 -35.93
N MET A 717 -2.01 11.91 -34.72
CA MET A 717 -1.26 10.86 -34.02
C MET A 717 -1.94 9.48 -34.14
N LYS A 718 -3.17 9.42 -34.62
CA LYS A 718 -3.92 8.18 -34.78
C LYS A 718 -3.47 7.43 -36.03
N ASP A 719 -3.38 6.12 -35.90
CA ASP A 719 -3.11 5.21 -37.01
C ASP A 719 -4.39 4.88 -37.80
N GLU A 720 -4.29 3.96 -38.75
CA GLU A 720 -5.41 3.49 -39.62
C GLU A 720 -6.55 2.84 -38.84
N ASN A 721 -6.31 2.43 -37.58
CA ASN A 721 -7.31 1.84 -36.68
C ASN A 721 -7.87 2.85 -35.67
N GLY A 722 -7.47 4.12 -35.76
CA GLY A 722 -7.86 5.17 -34.81
C GLY A 722 -7.14 5.09 -33.47
N LYS A 723 -6.06 4.30 -33.38
CA LYS A 723 -5.24 4.12 -32.17
C LYS A 723 -4.05 5.08 -32.18
N ALA A 724 -3.80 5.70 -31.06
CA ALA A 724 -2.67 6.63 -30.90
C ALA A 724 -1.78 6.26 -29.72
N TYR A 725 -2.38 5.76 -28.63
CA TYR A 725 -1.70 5.63 -27.34
C TYR A 725 -0.99 4.28 -27.15
N ALA A 726 -1.67 3.18 -27.49
CA ALA A 726 -1.18 1.84 -27.21
C ALA A 726 0.03 1.45 -28.08
N TYR A 727 1.02 0.77 -27.48
CA TYR A 727 2.14 0.16 -28.21
C TYR A 727 1.62 -0.90 -29.18
N ARG A 728 2.13 -0.83 -30.44
CA ARG A 728 1.83 -1.84 -31.47
C ARG A 728 3.09 -2.62 -31.77
N ASP A 729 3.04 -3.95 -31.60
CA ASP A 729 4.17 -4.83 -31.85
C ASP A 729 4.46 -5.04 -33.34
N SER A 730 5.56 -5.70 -33.64
CA SER A 730 5.98 -6.04 -35.01
C SER A 730 5.03 -7.00 -35.75
N ALA A 731 4.14 -7.69 -35.04
CA ALA A 731 3.09 -8.55 -35.60
C ALA A 731 1.75 -7.80 -35.81
N GLY A 732 1.67 -6.54 -35.37
CA GLY A 732 0.49 -5.68 -35.51
C GLY A 732 -0.48 -5.75 -34.34
N ASN A 733 -0.15 -6.38 -33.22
CA ASN A 733 -0.98 -6.42 -32.03
C ASN A 733 -0.78 -5.17 -31.18
N TYR A 734 -1.86 -4.68 -30.58
CA TYR A 734 -1.78 -3.59 -29.61
C TYR A 734 -1.66 -4.16 -28.17
N TYR A 735 -0.68 -3.69 -27.42
CA TYR A 735 -0.51 -4.07 -26.02
C TYR A 735 -1.39 -3.18 -25.13
N GLU A 736 -2.67 -3.40 -25.25
CA GLU A 736 -3.72 -2.68 -24.52
C GLU A 736 -4.37 -3.56 -23.45
N LEU A 737 -5.16 -2.94 -22.60
CA LEU A 737 -5.95 -3.58 -21.56
C LEU A 737 -6.63 -4.86 -22.06
N GLY A 738 -6.38 -5.98 -21.44
CA GLY A 738 -6.98 -7.27 -21.77
C GLY A 738 -6.24 -8.07 -22.86
N PHE A 739 -5.16 -7.52 -23.43
CA PHE A 739 -4.35 -8.27 -24.39
C PHE A 739 -3.54 -9.39 -23.70
N GLY A 740 -3.29 -10.45 -24.43
CA GLY A 740 -2.44 -11.57 -24.05
C GLY A 740 -2.73 -12.80 -24.94
N LEU A 741 -1.67 -13.49 -25.32
CA LEU A 741 -1.74 -14.70 -26.17
C LEU A 741 -1.91 -15.97 -25.32
N ARG A 742 -2.12 -17.10 -25.99
CA ARG A 742 -2.06 -18.47 -25.45
C ARG A 742 -0.93 -19.22 -26.15
N LEU A 743 -0.34 -20.23 -25.48
CA LEU A 743 0.59 -21.18 -26.10
C LEU A 743 -0.14 -22.19 -26.96
#